data_7ed63e50afc8a9da7ff49cfc46767c09
#
_entry.id   7ed63e50afc8a9da7ff49cfc46767c09
#
_cell.length_a   1.000
_cell.length_b   1.000
_cell.length_c   1.000
_cell.angle_alpha   90.00
_cell.angle_beta   90.00
_cell.angle_gamma   90.00
#
_symmetry.space_group_name_H-M   'P 1'
#
loop_
_entity.id
_entity.type
_entity.pdbx_description
1 polymer ?
#
loop_
_entity_poly.entity_id
_entity_poly.type
_entity_poly.pdbx_seq_one_letter_code
_entity_poly.pdbx_strand_id
1 'polypeptide(L)'
;VFPNTYRRWSLKYLGDMIEKPDLAWVVDGGAAGTLAALRSVAKGATELVIATDYDREGELIGHEALEILRGDALKRHPGDKPEKKKRAKKGADTGRARAAATPAPEPPDADPHVKPMVPAAVADRHIRVRYSALTPEEVKAAFAKPSTVDFNLAEAAHSRQDIDLIWGAVLTRFMSLAAYRYGSDYLSVGRVQSPTLRLVVDRELERRAFVPVPYWEIKATLERDGEKLEVAHAKGRFDTLEAMETALARAQAETAEVTAYKAEPRKVAPPPPFNTTALMSAASGAGVSPARAMRAAESLYLDGLLSYPRTDNTVYPPSLDLRGSLEALARWQPVAVTAGRLAAQDRLTPTRGKKRTTDHPPIYPVGVPAKELSGDQAKVYDLVVRRFLATLLPAAVVEGQRVDVRIGEEPFLARGSRVASPGFLEVYEKFAAKRDRPLPPLQPGDALEVRELRSESKETQPPSRYGQGPLIEKMEDLGLGTKATRADIIQHLYDRNYVRDNPIEPTELGVALITAFDAAMREAPVDISSSAMTAELEHQMDRIGEGELPRSEVVSESQEMLDKAWRLLDEHIADIRERIKSGVREDLTLGVCKNCGGQIRVLRGKTGKRFAACVGKPGEEPAPAAEGERPRRGCGQTFPLPQRGTIVPTGKTCGECGWPEIKVVGGGGRGRPWVLCIDIDCPSKEKYRARTGKSG
;
A
#
# COMPACT_ATOMS: atom_id res chain seq x y z
N VAL A 1 21.61 -15.18 -1.78
CA VAL A 1 20.96 -16.37 -1.17
C VAL A 1 21.81 -16.92 -0.04
N PHE A 2 21.15 -17.57 0.92
CA PHE A 2 21.84 -18.33 1.98
C PHE A 2 22.41 -19.66 1.45
N PRO A 3 23.42 -20.24 2.12
CA PRO A 3 23.96 -21.57 1.82
C PRO A 3 22.89 -22.66 1.80
N ASN A 4 23.14 -23.72 1.02
CA ASN A 4 22.25 -24.89 0.94
C ASN A 4 22.06 -25.61 2.29
N THR A 5 22.97 -25.44 3.26
CA THR A 5 22.83 -25.90 4.64
C THR A 5 21.57 -25.40 5.31
N TYR A 6 21.10 -24.18 4.97
CA TYR A 6 19.91 -23.57 5.49
C TYR A 6 18.65 -23.79 4.65
N ARG A 7 18.69 -24.62 3.59
CA ARG A 7 17.54 -24.91 2.72
C ARG A 7 16.34 -25.48 3.50
N ARG A 8 16.60 -26.35 4.48
CA ARG A 8 15.56 -26.87 5.37
C ARG A 8 15.36 -25.92 6.54
N TRP A 9 14.16 -25.40 6.70
CA TRP A 9 13.81 -24.50 7.81
C TRP A 9 13.91 -25.23 9.16
N SER A 10 14.65 -24.65 10.08
CA SER A 10 14.81 -25.17 11.45
C SER A 10 15.24 -24.03 12.37
N LEU A 11 14.70 -23.98 13.59
CA LEU A 11 15.06 -22.99 14.60
C LEU A 11 16.55 -23.03 14.95
N LYS A 12 17.17 -24.23 14.94
CA LYS A 12 18.59 -24.43 15.26
C LYS A 12 19.58 -23.67 14.36
N TYR A 13 19.16 -23.24 13.18
CA TYR A 13 20.04 -22.56 12.21
C TYR A 13 19.91 -21.04 12.26
N LEU A 14 18.94 -20.49 13.02
CA LEU A 14 18.65 -19.05 12.94
C LEU A 14 19.78 -18.21 13.51
N GLY A 15 20.40 -18.62 14.62
CA GLY A 15 21.59 -17.97 15.16
C GLY A 15 22.74 -17.95 14.16
N ASP A 16 23.07 -19.09 13.56
CA ASP A 16 24.13 -19.18 12.54
C ASP A 16 23.83 -18.30 11.32
N MET A 17 22.55 -18.18 10.92
CA MET A 17 22.13 -17.30 9.81
C MET A 17 22.30 -15.82 10.14
N ILE A 18 22.28 -15.44 11.41
CA ILE A 18 22.53 -14.06 11.84
C ILE A 18 24.04 -13.82 11.94
N GLU A 19 24.78 -14.67 12.65
CA GLU A 19 26.20 -14.46 12.93
C GLU A 19 27.09 -14.65 11.71
N LYS A 20 26.78 -15.67 10.89
CA LYS A 20 27.54 -16.06 9.71
C LYS A 20 26.63 -16.34 8.52
N PRO A 21 26.01 -15.33 7.95
CA PRO A 21 25.01 -15.50 6.88
C PRO A 21 25.63 -16.13 5.61
N ASP A 22 26.95 -15.97 5.37
CA ASP A 22 27.69 -16.50 4.22
C ASP A 22 26.90 -16.35 2.90
N LEU A 23 26.38 -15.14 2.66
CA LEU A 23 25.51 -14.86 1.52
C LEU A 23 26.27 -15.01 0.21
N ALA A 24 25.67 -15.69 -0.75
CA ALA A 24 26.20 -15.81 -2.11
C ALA A 24 25.22 -15.25 -3.13
N TRP A 25 25.76 -14.68 -4.17
CA TRP A 25 25.01 -14.26 -5.35
C TRP A 25 24.73 -15.47 -6.23
N VAL A 26 23.50 -15.58 -6.70
CA VAL A 26 23.07 -16.64 -7.61
C VAL A 26 22.24 -16.02 -8.73
N VAL A 27 22.52 -16.35 -9.95
CA VAL A 27 21.68 -15.91 -11.08
C VAL A 27 20.32 -16.56 -10.97
N ASP A 28 19.27 -15.74 -10.93
CA ASP A 28 17.90 -16.24 -11.00
C ASP A 28 17.68 -16.99 -12.32
N GLY A 29 16.98 -18.13 -12.24
CA GLY A 29 16.67 -18.94 -13.41
C GLY A 29 15.95 -18.18 -14.53
N GLY A 30 15.12 -17.18 -14.17
CA GLY A 30 14.48 -16.25 -15.10
C GLY A 30 15.44 -15.28 -15.80
N ALA A 31 16.60 -14.99 -15.19
CA ALA A 31 17.61 -14.08 -15.74
C ALA A 31 18.62 -14.76 -16.69
N ALA A 32 18.54 -16.07 -16.85
CA ALA A 32 19.50 -16.83 -17.70
C ALA A 32 19.52 -16.32 -19.16
N GLY A 33 18.36 -15.93 -19.71
CA GLY A 33 18.27 -15.35 -21.05
C GLY A 33 18.95 -13.97 -21.14
N THR A 34 18.76 -13.13 -20.14
CA THR A 34 19.40 -11.81 -20.03
C THR A 34 20.92 -11.95 -19.94
N LEU A 35 21.40 -12.89 -19.12
CA LEU A 35 22.84 -13.18 -18.99
C LEU A 35 23.44 -13.69 -20.29
N ALA A 36 22.73 -14.55 -21.02
CA ALA A 36 23.17 -15.06 -22.32
C ALA A 36 23.24 -13.91 -23.36
N ALA A 37 22.26 -13.02 -23.37
CA ALA A 37 22.27 -11.84 -24.21
C ALA A 37 23.46 -10.91 -23.86
N LEU A 38 23.68 -10.63 -22.56
CA LEU A 38 24.80 -9.84 -22.07
C LEU A 38 26.14 -10.44 -22.55
N ARG A 39 26.32 -11.74 -22.41
CA ARG A 39 27.51 -12.44 -22.91
C ARG A 39 27.72 -12.28 -24.41
N SER A 40 26.64 -12.32 -25.18
CA SER A 40 26.70 -12.18 -26.63
C SER A 40 27.11 -10.79 -27.05
N VAL A 41 26.54 -9.75 -26.42
CA VAL A 41 26.82 -8.33 -26.76
C VAL A 41 28.20 -7.89 -26.25
N ALA A 42 28.60 -8.38 -25.06
CA ALA A 42 29.90 -8.06 -24.47
C ALA A 42 31.09 -8.58 -25.30
N LYS A 43 30.86 -9.59 -26.13
CA LYS A 43 31.88 -10.20 -26.94
C LYS A 43 32.40 -9.22 -28.00
N GLY A 44 33.62 -8.74 -27.81
CA GLY A 44 34.23 -7.75 -28.68
C GLY A 44 33.93 -6.28 -28.33
N ALA A 45 33.27 -6.02 -27.20
CA ALA A 45 33.07 -4.66 -26.70
C ALA A 45 34.40 -3.99 -26.40
N THR A 46 34.55 -2.75 -26.82
CA THR A 46 35.73 -1.91 -26.59
C THR A 46 35.51 -0.85 -25.52
N GLU A 47 34.24 -0.61 -25.19
CA GLU A 47 33.79 0.34 -24.18
C GLU A 47 32.49 -0.18 -23.51
N LEU A 48 32.34 0.11 -22.23
CA LEU A 48 31.13 -0.19 -21.48
C LEU A 48 30.46 1.10 -21.04
N VAL A 49 29.14 1.18 -21.28
CA VAL A 49 28.31 2.29 -20.85
C VAL A 49 27.25 1.77 -19.86
N ILE A 50 27.29 2.25 -18.63
CA ILE A 50 26.28 1.98 -17.62
C ILE A 50 25.19 3.03 -17.75
N ALA A 51 24.01 2.60 -18.19
CA ALA A 51 22.88 3.46 -18.50
C ALA A 51 21.61 3.04 -17.73
N THR A 52 21.80 2.55 -16.51
CA THR A 52 20.71 2.23 -15.56
C THR A 52 20.11 3.51 -14.99
N ASP A 53 18.92 3.47 -14.43
CA ASP A 53 18.30 4.59 -13.74
C ASP A 53 19.24 5.15 -12.66
N TYR A 54 19.18 6.45 -12.39
CA TYR A 54 20.06 7.09 -11.42
C TYR A 54 19.39 7.11 -10.04
N ASP A 55 19.31 5.94 -9.40
CA ASP A 55 18.95 5.77 -7.99
C ASP A 55 19.84 4.68 -7.37
N ARG A 56 19.67 4.37 -6.08
CA ARG A 56 20.49 3.36 -5.39
C ARG A 56 20.42 2.00 -6.08
N GLU A 57 19.22 1.57 -6.44
CA GLU A 57 18.98 0.28 -7.08
C GLU A 57 19.63 0.24 -8.48
N GLY A 58 19.54 1.33 -9.25
CA GLY A 58 20.16 1.44 -10.56
C GLY A 58 21.69 1.49 -10.51
N GLU A 59 22.28 2.15 -9.51
CA GLU A 59 23.74 2.12 -9.32
C GLU A 59 24.21 0.71 -8.91
N LEU A 60 23.46 0.00 -8.05
CA LEU A 60 23.79 -1.38 -7.70
C LEU A 60 23.68 -2.31 -8.92
N ILE A 61 22.63 -2.19 -9.75
CA ILE A 61 22.50 -2.97 -10.99
C ILE A 61 23.70 -2.71 -11.91
N GLY A 62 24.11 -1.46 -12.04
CA GLY A 62 25.31 -1.08 -12.83
C GLY A 62 26.60 -1.70 -12.29
N HIS A 63 26.78 -1.66 -10.97
CA HIS A 63 27.92 -2.27 -10.28
C HIS A 63 27.95 -3.80 -10.45
N GLU A 64 26.84 -4.48 -10.19
CA GLU A 64 26.71 -5.93 -10.37
C GLU A 64 26.95 -6.36 -11.83
N ALA A 65 26.47 -5.57 -12.80
CA ALA A 65 26.72 -5.85 -14.21
C ALA A 65 28.22 -5.78 -14.53
N LEU A 66 28.96 -4.82 -13.96
CA LEU A 66 30.41 -4.73 -14.10
C LEU A 66 31.12 -5.92 -13.48
N GLU A 67 30.73 -6.38 -12.29
CA GLU A 67 31.29 -7.57 -11.63
C GLU A 67 31.07 -8.82 -12.48
N ILE A 68 29.85 -9.00 -13.01
CA ILE A 68 29.52 -10.11 -13.90
C ILE A 68 30.38 -10.06 -15.17
N LEU A 69 30.57 -8.89 -15.77
CA LEU A 69 31.38 -8.72 -16.98
C LEU A 69 32.87 -8.97 -16.73
N ARG A 70 33.37 -8.63 -15.54
CA ARG A 70 34.75 -8.91 -15.09
C ARG A 70 34.96 -10.40 -14.77
N GLY A 71 33.89 -11.15 -14.50
CA GLY A 71 33.98 -12.54 -14.02
C GLY A 71 34.24 -12.65 -12.52
N ASP A 72 34.10 -11.57 -11.76
CA ASP A 72 34.33 -11.53 -10.31
C ASP A 72 33.09 -11.98 -9.52
N ALA A 73 31.92 -11.74 -10.05
CA ALA A 73 30.65 -12.13 -9.44
C ALA A 73 30.36 -13.63 -9.65
N LEU A 74 29.69 -14.25 -8.71
CA LEU A 74 29.20 -15.64 -8.71
C LEU A 74 30.19 -16.65 -8.12
N LYS A 75 30.73 -16.37 -6.96
CA LYS A 75 31.42 -17.39 -6.15
C LYS A 75 30.38 -18.33 -5.52
N ARG A 76 30.56 -19.65 -5.66
CA ARG A 76 29.83 -20.63 -4.88
C ARG A 76 30.15 -20.45 -3.40
N HIS A 77 29.19 -20.77 -2.54
CA HIS A 77 29.47 -20.82 -1.11
C HIS A 77 30.64 -21.76 -0.80
N PRO A 78 31.61 -21.33 0.02
CA PRO A 78 32.67 -22.18 0.50
C PRO A 78 32.09 -23.32 1.37
N GLY A 79 31.72 -24.40 0.84
CA GLY A 79 31.07 -25.51 1.54
C GLY A 79 30.03 -26.26 0.75
N ASP A 80 29.56 -25.70 -0.35
CA ASP A 80 28.66 -26.37 -1.26
C ASP A 80 29.46 -27.40 -2.08
N LYS A 81 29.37 -28.66 -1.68
CA LYS A 81 29.92 -29.78 -2.50
C LYS A 81 29.05 -29.94 -3.73
N PRO A 82 29.63 -30.11 -4.93
CA PRO A 82 28.86 -30.41 -6.14
C PRO A 82 28.05 -31.70 -5.92
N GLU A 83 26.73 -31.61 -6.00
CA GLU A 83 25.88 -32.80 -5.96
C GLU A 83 26.28 -33.72 -7.12
N LYS A 84 26.83 -34.90 -6.79
CA LYS A 84 27.07 -35.96 -7.78
C LYS A 84 25.71 -36.39 -8.33
N LYS A 85 25.43 -36.12 -9.60
CA LYS A 85 24.26 -36.67 -10.32
C LYS A 85 24.19 -38.17 -10.08
N LYS A 86 23.26 -38.62 -9.24
CA LYS A 86 22.91 -40.04 -9.14
C LYS A 86 22.28 -40.46 -10.48
N ARG A 87 23.01 -41.25 -11.28
CA ARG A 87 22.47 -41.90 -12.45
C ARG A 87 21.19 -42.63 -12.04
N ALA A 88 20.06 -42.23 -12.57
CA ALA A 88 18.79 -42.92 -12.37
C ALA A 88 18.90 -44.34 -12.93
N LYS A 89 18.87 -45.34 -12.06
CA LYS A 89 18.62 -46.73 -12.46
C LYS A 89 17.14 -46.79 -12.89
N LYS A 90 16.91 -47.12 -14.17
CA LYS A 90 15.62 -47.58 -14.65
C LYS A 90 15.23 -48.85 -13.88
N GLY A 91 14.17 -48.78 -13.10
CA GLY A 91 13.48 -49.90 -12.50
C GLY A 91 12.01 -49.54 -12.44
N ALA A 92 11.19 -50.23 -13.21
CA ALA A 92 9.74 -50.13 -13.17
C ALA A 92 9.23 -50.65 -11.83
N ASP A 93 8.41 -49.85 -11.15
CA ASP A 93 7.31 -50.44 -10.39
C ASP A 93 6.18 -49.40 -10.18
N THR A 94 4.98 -49.91 -10.34
CA THR A 94 3.69 -49.24 -10.29
C THR A 94 3.23 -49.09 -8.85
N GLY A 95 3.13 -47.86 -8.34
CA GLY A 95 2.57 -47.60 -7.02
C GLY A 95 2.14 -46.15 -6.84
N ARG A 96 0.85 -45.93 -6.63
CA ARG A 96 0.13 -44.67 -6.37
C ARG A 96 0.95 -43.67 -5.60
N ALA A 97 1.46 -42.64 -6.28
CA ALA A 97 2.10 -41.51 -5.65
C ALA A 97 1.06 -40.48 -5.18
N ARG A 98 1.10 -40.14 -3.89
CA ARG A 98 0.57 -38.93 -3.31
C ARG A 98 1.14 -37.72 -4.07
N ALA A 99 0.29 -36.80 -4.51
CA ALA A 99 0.71 -35.52 -5.07
C ALA A 99 1.47 -34.75 -3.99
N ALA A 100 2.79 -34.84 -4.02
CA ALA A 100 3.68 -33.92 -3.33
C ALA A 100 3.74 -32.62 -4.16
N ALA A 101 3.71 -31.49 -3.48
CA ALA A 101 3.91 -30.19 -4.09
C ALA A 101 5.16 -30.23 -4.98
N THR A 102 5.03 -29.79 -6.21
CA THR A 102 6.14 -29.67 -7.16
C THR A 102 7.19 -28.75 -6.53
N PRO A 103 8.42 -29.21 -6.28
CA PRO A 103 9.48 -28.32 -5.85
C PRO A 103 9.71 -27.27 -6.94
N ALA A 104 9.97 -26.02 -6.54
CA ALA A 104 10.41 -25.00 -7.46
C ALA A 104 11.59 -25.53 -8.29
N PRO A 105 11.67 -25.18 -9.59
CA PRO A 105 12.74 -25.67 -10.44
C PRO A 105 14.08 -25.31 -9.78
N GLU A 106 14.97 -26.32 -9.69
CA GLU A 106 16.32 -26.11 -9.19
C GLU A 106 16.99 -25.04 -10.08
N PRO A 107 17.66 -24.04 -9.48
CA PRO A 107 18.41 -23.08 -10.28
C PRO A 107 19.45 -23.88 -11.11
N PRO A 108 19.64 -23.52 -12.39
CA PRO A 108 20.62 -24.16 -13.23
C PRO A 108 21.98 -24.10 -12.52
N ASP A 109 22.76 -25.20 -12.61
CA ASP A 109 24.12 -25.29 -12.06
C ASP A 109 24.88 -24.00 -12.39
N ALA A 110 25.01 -23.08 -11.43
CA ALA A 110 25.79 -21.88 -11.61
C ALA A 110 27.23 -22.34 -11.90
N ASP A 111 27.74 -22.01 -13.08
CA ASP A 111 29.11 -22.30 -13.44
C ASP A 111 30.01 -21.59 -12.41
N PRO A 112 30.79 -22.34 -11.59
CA PRO A 112 31.64 -21.72 -10.56
C PRO A 112 32.75 -20.84 -11.14
N HIS A 113 32.93 -20.84 -12.45
CA HIS A 113 33.90 -20.04 -13.16
C HIS A 113 33.23 -19.29 -14.30
N VAL A 114 32.48 -18.20 -13.95
CA VAL A 114 32.11 -17.23 -14.97
C VAL A 114 33.40 -16.63 -15.51
N LYS A 115 33.81 -17.06 -16.70
CA LYS A 115 34.97 -16.46 -17.37
C LYS A 115 34.66 -14.98 -17.62
N PRO A 116 35.66 -14.09 -17.49
CA PRO A 116 35.52 -12.69 -17.89
C PRO A 116 34.86 -12.60 -19.28
N MET A 117 33.85 -11.77 -19.40
CA MET A 117 33.14 -11.56 -20.66
C MET A 117 33.82 -10.49 -21.51
N VAL A 118 34.55 -9.59 -20.83
CA VAL A 118 35.35 -8.51 -21.43
C VAL A 118 36.73 -8.51 -20.80
N PRO A 119 37.79 -7.97 -21.50
CA PRO A 119 39.08 -7.70 -20.89
C PRO A 119 38.95 -6.74 -19.71
N ALA A 120 39.70 -6.93 -18.64
CA ALA A 120 39.70 -6.05 -17.46
C ALA A 120 39.92 -4.57 -17.86
N ALA A 121 40.81 -4.30 -18.78
CA ALA A 121 41.06 -2.94 -19.30
C ALA A 121 39.82 -2.29 -19.97
N VAL A 122 38.86 -3.06 -20.45
CA VAL A 122 37.57 -2.55 -20.99
C VAL A 122 36.59 -2.31 -19.84
N ALA A 123 36.50 -3.22 -18.88
CA ALA A 123 35.65 -3.06 -17.71
C ALA A 123 36.07 -1.88 -16.84
N ASP A 124 37.37 -1.62 -16.72
CA ASP A 124 37.93 -0.51 -15.92
C ASP A 124 37.74 0.86 -16.57
N ARG A 125 37.47 0.91 -17.88
CA ARG A 125 37.20 2.15 -18.63
C ARG A 125 35.72 2.39 -18.88
N HIS A 126 34.82 1.82 -18.02
CA HIS A 126 33.38 2.07 -18.14
C HIS A 126 33.03 3.54 -17.88
N ILE A 127 31.98 4.00 -18.54
CA ILE A 127 31.38 5.30 -18.30
C ILE A 127 29.93 5.14 -17.78
N ARG A 128 29.50 6.11 -17.00
CA ARG A 128 28.14 6.20 -16.46
C ARG A 128 27.41 7.35 -17.11
N VAL A 129 26.23 7.09 -17.68
CA VAL A 129 25.34 8.14 -18.20
C VAL A 129 24.09 8.24 -17.29
N ARG A 130 23.68 9.47 -17.00
CA ARG A 130 22.57 9.78 -16.08
C ARG A 130 21.53 10.59 -16.82
N TYR A 131 20.29 10.11 -16.82
CA TYR A 131 19.14 10.77 -17.44
C TYR A 131 17.91 10.61 -16.55
N SER A 132 16.95 11.51 -16.71
CA SER A 132 15.70 11.52 -15.94
C SER A 132 14.47 11.31 -16.84
N ALA A 133 14.67 11.26 -18.15
CA ALA A 133 13.61 10.99 -19.13
C ALA A 133 14.20 10.25 -20.34
N LEU A 134 13.39 9.39 -20.96
CA LEU A 134 13.77 8.64 -22.15
C LEU A 134 13.35 9.41 -23.43
N THR A 135 13.81 10.66 -23.54
CA THR A 135 13.67 11.47 -24.75
C THR A 135 15.00 11.49 -25.52
N PRO A 136 15.00 11.62 -26.86
CA PRO A 136 16.21 11.69 -27.64
C PRO A 136 17.17 12.80 -27.20
N GLU A 137 16.64 13.94 -26.81
CA GLU A 137 17.40 15.12 -26.36
C GLU A 137 18.10 14.86 -25.02
N GLU A 138 17.36 14.34 -24.04
CA GLU A 138 17.87 14.01 -22.70
C GLU A 138 18.97 12.93 -22.79
N VAL A 139 18.71 11.87 -23.55
CA VAL A 139 19.68 10.79 -23.76
C VAL A 139 20.94 11.30 -24.44
N LYS A 140 20.86 12.09 -25.51
CA LYS A 140 22.03 12.71 -26.17
C LYS A 140 22.80 13.61 -25.22
N ALA A 141 22.12 14.42 -24.41
CA ALA A 141 22.74 15.29 -23.43
C ALA A 141 23.47 14.48 -22.33
N ALA A 142 22.91 13.36 -21.90
CA ALA A 142 23.52 12.47 -20.92
C ALA A 142 24.81 11.83 -21.46
N PHE A 143 24.81 11.37 -22.71
CA PHE A 143 26.01 10.82 -23.35
C PHE A 143 27.09 11.88 -23.60
N ALA A 144 26.73 13.15 -23.77
CA ALA A 144 27.68 14.25 -23.92
C ALA A 144 28.37 14.63 -22.57
N LYS A 145 27.84 14.19 -21.44
CA LYS A 145 28.35 14.49 -20.09
C LYS A 145 28.44 13.21 -19.23
N PRO A 146 29.30 12.26 -19.61
CA PRO A 146 29.45 11.02 -18.86
C PRO A 146 30.03 11.28 -17.46
N SER A 147 29.73 10.39 -16.53
CA SER A 147 30.23 10.37 -15.16
C SER A 147 30.85 9.01 -14.85
N THR A 148 31.14 8.76 -13.59
CA THR A 148 31.52 7.44 -13.04
C THR A 148 30.39 6.83 -12.26
N VAL A 149 30.42 5.50 -12.07
CA VAL A 149 29.50 4.81 -11.17
C VAL A 149 29.73 5.30 -9.74
N ASP A 150 28.64 5.55 -9.02
CA ASP A 150 28.67 5.91 -7.62
C ASP A 150 28.69 4.66 -6.75
N PHE A 151 29.91 4.24 -6.39
CA PHE A 151 30.10 3.01 -5.60
C PHE A 151 29.55 3.12 -4.19
N ASN A 152 29.53 4.31 -3.57
CA ASN A 152 28.96 4.49 -2.24
C ASN A 152 27.44 4.28 -2.28
N LEU A 153 26.79 4.82 -3.30
CA LEU A 153 25.36 4.63 -3.51
C LEU A 153 25.03 3.15 -3.81
N ALA A 154 25.85 2.44 -4.56
CA ALA A 154 25.72 1.01 -4.80
C ALA A 154 25.91 0.20 -3.48
N GLU A 155 26.90 0.55 -2.64
CA GLU A 155 27.12 -0.10 -1.35
C GLU A 155 25.94 0.15 -0.37
N ALA A 156 25.33 1.31 -0.40
CA ALA A 156 24.12 1.61 0.38
C ALA A 156 22.95 0.68 -0.03
N ALA A 157 22.74 0.47 -1.33
CA ALA A 157 21.72 -0.46 -1.84
C ALA A 157 22.06 -1.91 -1.48
N HIS A 158 23.33 -2.30 -1.56
CA HIS A 158 23.81 -3.63 -1.21
C HIS A 158 23.62 -3.93 0.29
N SER A 159 23.95 -2.96 1.17
CA SER A 159 23.69 -3.07 2.62
C SER A 159 22.23 -3.37 2.90
N ARG A 160 21.35 -2.66 2.21
CA ARG A 160 19.91 -2.84 2.35
C ARG A 160 19.47 -4.23 1.91
N GLN A 161 19.97 -4.74 0.78
CA GLN A 161 19.66 -6.09 0.32
C GLN A 161 20.10 -7.14 1.33
N ASP A 162 21.29 -7.03 1.89
CA ASP A 162 21.79 -7.95 2.92
C ASP A 162 20.94 -7.91 4.18
N ILE A 163 20.70 -6.72 4.72
CA ILE A 163 19.91 -6.52 5.93
C ILE A 163 18.47 -7.07 5.73
N ASP A 164 17.80 -6.67 4.66
CA ASP A 164 16.44 -7.11 4.38
C ASP A 164 16.34 -8.62 4.13
N LEU A 165 17.36 -9.22 3.51
CA LEU A 165 17.44 -10.68 3.31
C LEU A 165 17.66 -11.42 4.63
N ILE A 166 18.59 -10.97 5.47
CA ILE A 166 18.90 -11.62 6.76
C ILE A 166 17.69 -11.51 7.69
N TRP A 167 17.17 -10.31 7.91
CA TRP A 167 15.99 -10.07 8.75
C TRP A 167 14.77 -10.82 8.24
N GLY A 168 14.47 -10.69 6.95
CA GLY A 168 13.32 -11.33 6.33
C GLY A 168 13.40 -12.87 6.41
N ALA A 169 14.55 -13.46 6.17
CA ALA A 169 14.72 -14.91 6.22
C ALA A 169 14.63 -15.44 7.66
N VAL A 170 15.30 -14.81 8.62
CA VAL A 170 15.33 -15.24 10.02
C VAL A 170 13.95 -15.11 10.66
N LEU A 171 13.35 -13.91 10.60
CA LEU A 171 12.05 -13.64 11.24
C LEU A 171 10.91 -14.41 10.58
N THR A 172 10.89 -14.50 9.24
CA THR A 172 9.88 -15.27 8.51
C THR A 172 9.96 -16.76 8.88
N ARG A 173 11.16 -17.32 8.96
CA ARG A 173 11.35 -18.73 9.35
C ARG A 173 10.97 -18.95 10.79
N PHE A 174 11.41 -18.08 11.70
CA PHE A 174 11.07 -18.17 13.11
C PHE A 174 9.54 -18.17 13.31
N MET A 175 8.86 -17.13 12.83
CA MET A 175 7.41 -16.99 13.02
C MET A 175 6.62 -18.13 12.38
N SER A 176 7.05 -18.58 11.19
CA SER A 176 6.39 -19.69 10.51
C SER A 176 6.58 -21.02 11.24
N LEU A 177 7.78 -21.30 11.76
CA LEU A 177 8.09 -22.49 12.54
C LEU A 177 7.37 -22.47 13.89
N ALA A 178 7.38 -21.32 14.60
CA ALA A 178 6.67 -21.13 15.86
C ALA A 178 5.17 -21.41 15.72
N ALA A 179 4.56 -20.94 14.63
CA ALA A 179 3.13 -21.07 14.37
C ALA A 179 2.73 -22.33 13.58
N TYR A 180 3.67 -23.21 13.22
CA TYR A 180 3.46 -24.39 12.36
C TYR A 180 2.81 -24.05 11.00
N ARG A 181 3.22 -22.93 10.40
CA ARG A 181 2.71 -22.47 9.10
C ARG A 181 3.78 -22.65 8.03
N TYR A 182 3.49 -23.50 7.05
CA TYR A 182 4.44 -23.92 6.02
C TYR A 182 3.85 -23.78 4.62
N GLY A 183 4.69 -23.91 3.60
CA GLY A 183 4.28 -23.85 2.20
C GLY A 183 3.73 -22.48 1.83
N SER A 184 2.55 -22.42 1.22
CA SER A 184 1.90 -21.15 0.84
C SER A 184 1.43 -20.30 2.01
N ASP A 185 1.31 -20.88 3.19
CA ASP A 185 0.71 -20.26 4.38
C ASP A 185 1.76 -19.70 5.35
N TYR A 186 3.02 -19.60 4.95
CA TYR A 186 4.08 -19.06 5.80
C TYR A 186 3.83 -17.60 6.21
N LEU A 187 4.35 -17.23 7.38
CA LEU A 187 4.23 -15.89 7.93
C LEU A 187 5.42 -15.04 7.51
N SER A 188 5.21 -14.14 6.56
CA SER A 188 6.23 -13.19 6.14
C SER A 188 6.39 -12.08 7.18
N VAL A 189 7.61 -11.87 7.64
CA VAL A 189 7.99 -10.78 8.55
C VAL A 189 9.20 -10.08 7.99
N GLY A 190 9.19 -8.77 7.99
CA GLY A 190 10.29 -7.96 7.46
C GLY A 190 10.41 -6.63 8.20
N ARG A 191 11.60 -6.07 8.17
CA ARG A 191 12.00 -4.85 8.87
C ARG A 191 11.06 -3.66 8.63
N VAL A 192 10.60 -3.45 7.40
CA VAL A 192 9.67 -2.36 7.04
C VAL A 192 8.22 -2.82 7.06
N GLN A 193 7.96 -4.09 6.74
CA GLN A 193 6.62 -4.66 6.70
C GLN A 193 5.95 -4.66 8.09
N SER A 194 6.69 -5.02 9.13
CA SER A 194 6.15 -5.11 10.49
C SER A 194 5.73 -3.75 11.07
N PRO A 195 6.53 -2.68 11.03
CA PRO A 195 6.09 -1.37 11.50
C PRO A 195 4.98 -0.77 10.63
N THR A 196 4.93 -1.08 9.33
CA THR A 196 3.79 -0.66 8.49
C THR A 196 2.49 -1.36 8.92
N LEU A 197 2.54 -2.65 9.23
CA LEU A 197 1.40 -3.38 9.79
C LEU A 197 0.99 -2.83 11.16
N ARG A 198 1.96 -2.48 12.02
CA ARG A 198 1.71 -1.86 13.33
C ARG A 198 0.85 -0.60 13.21
N LEU A 199 1.15 0.30 12.28
CA LEU A 199 0.34 1.51 12.08
C LEU A 199 -1.15 1.20 11.85
N VAL A 200 -1.43 0.14 11.09
CA VAL A 200 -2.80 -0.29 10.79
C VAL A 200 -3.45 -0.96 12.00
N VAL A 201 -2.69 -1.81 12.71
CA VAL A 201 -3.17 -2.53 13.90
C VAL A 201 -3.44 -1.57 15.04
N ASP A 202 -2.53 -0.65 15.36
CA ASP A 202 -2.69 0.34 16.44
C ASP A 202 -3.95 1.19 16.19
N ARG A 203 -4.17 1.63 14.94
CA ARG A 203 -5.39 2.35 14.57
C ARG A 203 -6.64 1.51 14.79
N GLU A 204 -6.61 0.22 14.51
CA GLU A 204 -7.76 -0.66 14.74
C GLU A 204 -7.99 -0.93 16.22
N LEU A 205 -6.92 -1.11 17.01
CA LEU A 205 -7.03 -1.27 18.47
C LEU A 205 -7.60 0.01 19.13
N GLU A 206 -7.14 1.19 18.70
CA GLU A 206 -7.71 2.48 19.10
C GLU A 206 -9.20 2.56 18.79
N ARG A 207 -9.60 2.10 17.59
CA ARG A 207 -11.02 2.05 17.18
C ARG A 207 -11.85 1.08 18.01
N ARG A 208 -11.30 -0.10 18.34
CA ARG A 208 -11.97 -1.12 19.16
C ARG A 208 -12.13 -0.68 20.62
N ALA A 209 -11.18 0.11 21.12
CA ALA A 209 -11.22 0.68 22.47
C ALA A 209 -12.10 1.94 22.56
N PHE A 210 -12.50 2.51 21.41
CA PHE A 210 -13.26 3.74 21.38
C PHE A 210 -14.69 3.53 21.94
N VAL A 211 -15.07 4.38 22.88
CA VAL A 211 -16.42 4.41 23.45
C VAL A 211 -17.18 5.58 22.85
N PRO A 212 -18.24 5.35 22.06
CA PRO A 212 -19.07 6.42 21.53
C PRO A 212 -19.72 7.24 22.64
N VAL A 213 -19.68 8.54 22.53
CA VAL A 213 -20.36 9.46 23.43
C VAL A 213 -21.50 10.13 22.66
N PRO A 214 -22.75 10.08 23.13
CA PRO A 214 -23.87 10.74 22.48
C PRO A 214 -23.74 12.26 22.58
N TYR A 215 -24.20 12.94 21.55
CA TYR A 215 -24.34 14.41 21.49
C TYR A 215 -25.51 14.76 20.57
N TRP A 216 -25.94 16.00 20.62
CA TRP A 216 -27.06 16.49 19.83
C TRP A 216 -26.66 17.72 19.03
N GLU A 217 -27.24 17.85 17.86
CA GLU A 217 -27.16 19.04 17.02
C GLU A 217 -28.56 19.56 16.73
N ILE A 218 -28.75 20.89 16.67
CA ILE A 218 -30.00 21.50 16.24
C ILE A 218 -29.76 22.06 14.84
N LYS A 219 -30.67 21.73 13.92
CA LYS A 219 -30.67 22.23 12.54
C LYS A 219 -32.04 22.81 12.19
N ALA A 220 -32.04 23.77 11.30
CA ALA A 220 -33.25 24.27 10.69
C ALA A 220 -33.13 24.36 9.18
N THR A 221 -34.25 24.14 8.50
CA THR A 221 -34.42 24.42 7.09
C THR A 221 -35.21 25.69 6.96
N LEU A 222 -34.58 26.71 6.41
CA LEU A 222 -35.17 28.03 6.16
C LEU A 222 -35.52 28.14 4.68
N GLU A 223 -36.51 28.93 4.34
CA GLU A 223 -36.91 29.16 2.95
C GLU A 223 -37.17 30.65 2.70
N ARG A 224 -36.75 31.13 1.53
CA ARG A 224 -37.07 32.47 0.99
C ARG A 224 -37.16 32.39 -0.53
N ASP A 225 -38.21 32.88 -1.09
CA ASP A 225 -38.46 32.92 -2.56
C ASP A 225 -38.30 31.55 -3.25
N GLY A 226 -38.61 30.44 -2.53
CA GLY A 226 -38.50 29.07 -3.01
C GLY A 226 -37.08 28.46 -2.86
N GLU A 227 -36.09 29.24 -2.46
CA GLU A 227 -34.75 28.73 -2.16
C GLU A 227 -34.63 28.26 -0.68
N LYS A 228 -34.08 27.09 -0.49
CA LYS A 228 -33.88 26.48 0.84
C LYS A 228 -32.48 26.70 1.34
N LEU A 229 -32.35 27.06 2.61
CA LEU A 229 -31.10 27.20 3.33
C LEU A 229 -31.10 26.30 4.56
N GLU A 230 -30.18 25.35 4.63
CA GLU A 230 -29.91 24.59 5.87
C GLU A 230 -28.97 25.39 6.78
N VAL A 231 -29.38 25.60 8.01
CA VAL A 231 -28.58 26.23 9.07
C VAL A 231 -28.42 25.28 10.25
N ALA A 232 -27.30 25.39 10.94
CA ALA A 232 -27.03 24.67 12.18
C ALA A 232 -26.89 25.66 13.34
N HIS A 233 -27.27 25.22 14.53
CA HIS A 233 -27.11 26.05 15.73
C HIS A 233 -25.65 26.47 15.92
N ALA A 234 -25.38 27.72 16.28
CA ALA A 234 -24.02 28.27 16.32
C ALA A 234 -23.09 27.59 17.32
N LYS A 235 -23.65 27.06 18.43
CA LYS A 235 -22.91 26.22 19.39
C LYS A 235 -22.37 24.92 18.74
N GLY A 236 -23.03 24.44 17.68
CA GLY A 236 -22.68 23.23 16.96
C GLY A 236 -23.12 21.95 17.68
N ARG A 237 -22.56 21.66 18.85
CA ARG A 237 -22.77 20.42 19.57
C ARG A 237 -23.29 20.68 21.00
N PHE A 238 -24.27 19.89 21.41
CA PHE A 238 -24.79 19.83 22.78
C PHE A 238 -24.43 18.49 23.40
N ASP A 239 -23.79 18.52 24.57
CA ASP A 239 -23.29 17.31 25.23
C ASP A 239 -24.35 16.69 26.18
N THR A 240 -25.49 17.39 26.43
CA THR A 240 -26.60 16.89 27.21
C THR A 240 -27.92 17.13 26.49
N LEU A 241 -28.87 16.22 26.69
CA LEU A 241 -30.23 16.32 26.15
C LEU A 241 -30.96 17.56 26.66
N GLU A 242 -30.86 17.83 27.97
CA GLU A 242 -31.50 18.98 28.62
C GLU A 242 -31.05 20.35 28.01
N ALA A 243 -29.75 20.50 27.78
CA ALA A 243 -29.22 21.73 27.15
C ALA A 243 -29.69 21.87 25.69
N MET A 244 -29.82 20.76 24.96
CA MET A 244 -30.38 20.78 23.61
C MET A 244 -31.85 21.12 23.61
N GLU A 245 -32.66 20.48 24.47
CA GLU A 245 -34.11 20.75 24.59
C GLU A 245 -34.39 22.19 24.98
N THR A 246 -33.60 22.76 25.91
CA THR A 246 -33.70 24.15 26.31
C THR A 246 -33.44 25.09 25.12
N ALA A 247 -32.37 24.88 24.36
CA ALA A 247 -32.05 25.66 23.20
C ALA A 247 -33.10 25.50 22.07
N LEU A 248 -33.58 24.25 21.86
CA LEU A 248 -34.63 23.95 20.88
C LEU A 248 -35.94 24.69 21.21
N ALA A 249 -36.31 24.74 22.50
CA ALA A 249 -37.51 25.45 22.95
C ALA A 249 -37.39 26.97 22.72
N ARG A 250 -36.22 27.55 22.93
CA ARG A 250 -35.96 29.01 22.68
C ARG A 250 -35.88 29.36 21.20
N ALA A 251 -35.58 28.37 20.35
CA ALA A 251 -35.51 28.53 18.89
C ALA A 251 -36.89 28.39 18.21
N GLN A 252 -37.99 28.20 18.95
CA GLN A 252 -39.35 28.09 18.38
C GLN A 252 -39.81 29.43 17.82
N ALA A 253 -39.84 29.55 16.49
CA ALA A 253 -40.34 30.73 15.77
C ALA A 253 -40.73 30.31 14.33
N GLU A 254 -41.72 31.01 13.77
CA GLU A 254 -42.14 30.81 12.37
C GLU A 254 -41.22 31.50 11.37
N THR A 255 -40.49 32.54 11.83
CA THR A 255 -39.59 33.33 11.00
C THR A 255 -38.21 33.43 11.64
N ALA A 256 -37.20 33.46 10.81
CA ALA A 256 -35.80 33.67 11.17
C ALA A 256 -35.31 34.99 10.58
N GLU A 257 -34.40 35.67 11.26
CA GLU A 257 -33.80 36.93 10.83
C GLU A 257 -32.31 36.74 10.51
N VAL A 258 -31.84 37.17 9.35
CA VAL A 258 -30.42 37.25 9.03
C VAL A 258 -29.79 38.37 9.85
N THR A 259 -28.89 38.02 10.77
CA THR A 259 -28.18 38.99 11.62
C THR A 259 -26.87 39.48 11.02
N ALA A 260 -26.20 38.63 10.21
CA ALA A 260 -25.00 39.00 9.50
C ALA A 260 -24.79 38.12 8.25
N TYR A 261 -24.19 38.69 7.22
CA TYR A 261 -23.66 37.99 6.06
C TYR A 261 -22.21 38.42 5.85
N LYS A 262 -21.30 37.47 5.74
CA LYS A 262 -19.89 37.71 5.48
C LYS A 262 -19.44 36.88 4.29
N ALA A 263 -18.72 37.52 3.39
CA ALA A 263 -18.10 36.86 2.24
C ALA A 263 -16.63 37.30 2.16
N GLU A 264 -15.71 36.38 2.43
CA GLU A 264 -14.29 36.70 2.52
C GLU A 264 -13.51 35.92 1.47
N PRO A 265 -12.80 36.59 0.55
CA PRO A 265 -11.99 35.92 -0.45
C PRO A 265 -10.73 35.30 0.18
N ARG A 266 -10.48 34.04 -0.11
CA ARG A 266 -9.30 33.29 0.30
C ARG A 266 -8.56 32.74 -0.92
N LYS A 267 -7.26 32.99 -0.99
CA LYS A 267 -6.40 32.35 -2.00
C LYS A 267 -6.11 30.88 -1.63
N VAL A 268 -6.33 29.99 -2.56
CA VAL A 268 -5.98 28.57 -2.46
C VAL A 268 -4.82 28.33 -3.41
N ALA A 269 -3.64 28.05 -2.86
CA ALA A 269 -2.44 27.82 -3.65
C ALA A 269 -2.55 26.54 -4.50
N PRO A 270 -1.97 26.52 -5.71
CA PRO A 270 -1.82 25.30 -6.47
C PRO A 270 -0.99 24.27 -5.68
N PRO A 271 -1.23 22.96 -5.91
CA PRO A 271 -0.44 21.92 -5.29
C PRO A 271 1.01 21.94 -5.81
N PRO A 272 2.00 21.45 -5.04
CA PRO A 272 3.38 21.31 -5.52
C PRO A 272 3.48 20.23 -6.60
N PRO A 273 4.60 20.21 -7.36
CA PRO A 273 4.90 19.12 -8.28
C PRO A 273 4.88 17.74 -7.59
N PHE A 274 4.56 16.70 -8.35
CA PHE A 274 4.55 15.34 -7.83
C PHE A 274 5.96 14.82 -7.55
N ASN A 275 6.15 14.31 -6.33
CA ASN A 275 7.09 13.24 -6.05
C ASN A 275 6.36 11.88 -6.09
N THR A 276 7.09 10.79 -5.87
CA THR A 276 6.55 9.41 -5.90
C THR A 276 5.39 9.22 -4.90
N THR A 277 5.57 9.65 -3.66
CA THR A 277 4.55 9.51 -2.60
C THR A 277 3.27 10.29 -2.92
N ALA A 278 3.42 11.55 -3.33
CA ALA A 278 2.26 12.38 -3.68
C ALA A 278 1.51 11.86 -4.91
N LEU A 279 2.22 11.28 -5.90
CA LEU A 279 1.58 10.63 -7.04
C LEU A 279 0.76 9.41 -6.60
N MET A 280 1.36 8.53 -5.78
CA MET A 280 0.68 7.33 -5.28
C MET A 280 -0.57 7.67 -4.45
N SER A 281 -0.46 8.67 -3.57
CA SER A 281 -1.59 9.14 -2.75
C SER A 281 -2.72 9.72 -3.61
N ALA A 282 -2.40 10.59 -4.55
CA ALA A 282 -3.38 11.20 -5.45
C ALA A 282 -4.04 10.15 -6.37
N ALA A 283 -3.27 9.19 -6.88
CA ALA A 283 -3.78 8.08 -7.68
C ALA A 283 -4.73 7.18 -6.88
N SER A 284 -4.42 6.95 -5.58
CA SER A 284 -5.31 6.22 -4.68
C SER A 284 -6.67 6.92 -4.53
N GLY A 285 -6.68 8.25 -4.41
CA GLY A 285 -7.88 9.06 -4.43
C GLY A 285 -8.68 8.96 -5.76
N ALA A 286 -8.00 8.69 -6.87
CA ALA A 286 -8.59 8.43 -8.18
C ALA A 286 -8.96 6.95 -8.44
N GLY A 287 -8.88 6.09 -7.42
CA GLY A 287 -9.25 4.68 -7.50
C GLY A 287 -8.20 3.77 -8.14
N VAL A 288 -6.93 4.19 -8.16
CA VAL A 288 -5.79 3.38 -8.61
C VAL A 288 -4.90 3.09 -7.41
N SER A 289 -4.74 1.82 -7.03
CA SER A 289 -3.89 1.48 -5.88
C SER A 289 -2.44 1.91 -6.11
N PRO A 290 -1.66 2.20 -5.05
CA PRO A 290 -0.27 2.65 -5.16
C PRO A 290 0.61 1.76 -6.04
N ALA A 291 0.56 0.44 -5.85
CA ALA A 291 1.33 -0.50 -6.65
C ALA A 291 0.91 -0.50 -8.14
N ARG A 292 -0.37 -0.30 -8.44
CA ARG A 292 -0.85 -0.14 -9.83
C ARG A 292 -0.46 1.20 -10.41
N ALA A 293 -0.48 2.27 -9.61
CA ALA A 293 -0.06 3.60 -10.04
C ALA A 293 1.43 3.63 -10.41
N MET A 294 2.28 3.00 -9.59
CA MET A 294 3.71 2.92 -9.89
C MET A 294 4.00 2.11 -11.14
N ARG A 295 3.39 0.93 -11.31
CA ARG A 295 3.52 0.14 -12.55
C ARG A 295 3.08 0.91 -13.79
N ALA A 296 1.99 1.67 -13.69
CA ALA A 296 1.54 2.51 -14.79
C ALA A 296 2.51 3.66 -15.08
N ALA A 297 3.04 4.31 -14.05
CA ALA A 297 4.01 5.39 -14.18
C ALA A 297 5.34 4.91 -14.78
N GLU A 298 5.84 3.75 -14.35
CA GLU A 298 7.04 3.11 -14.90
C GLU A 298 6.85 2.73 -16.38
N SER A 299 5.69 2.16 -16.74
CA SER A 299 5.38 1.89 -18.14
C SER A 299 5.32 3.17 -18.99
N LEU A 300 4.70 4.24 -18.47
CA LEU A 300 4.64 5.54 -19.15
C LEU A 300 6.03 6.20 -19.28
N TYR A 301 6.92 5.98 -18.31
CA TYR A 301 8.33 6.41 -18.39
C TYR A 301 9.05 5.66 -19.52
N LEU A 302 8.93 4.33 -19.57
CA LEU A 302 9.53 3.51 -20.63
C LEU A 302 9.01 3.85 -22.03
N ASP A 303 7.75 4.29 -22.12
CA ASP A 303 7.13 4.77 -23.35
C ASP A 303 7.54 6.23 -23.72
N GLY A 304 8.39 6.89 -22.92
CA GLY A 304 8.82 8.27 -23.15
C GLY A 304 7.72 9.32 -22.94
N LEU A 305 6.71 9.03 -22.10
CA LEU A 305 5.58 9.92 -21.84
C LEU A 305 5.72 10.68 -20.49
N LEU A 306 6.37 10.09 -19.50
CA LEU A 306 6.66 10.69 -18.21
C LEU A 306 8.15 10.67 -17.90
N SER A 307 8.59 11.59 -17.05
CA SER A 307 9.92 11.52 -16.42
C SER A 307 9.99 10.34 -15.45
N TYR A 308 11.20 9.98 -15.00
CA TYR A 308 11.42 8.91 -14.05
C TYR A 308 10.53 9.05 -12.80
N PRO A 309 9.72 8.03 -12.46
CA PRO A 309 8.67 8.21 -11.45
C PRO A 309 9.14 8.01 -10.00
N ARG A 310 10.41 7.60 -9.77
CA ARG A 310 10.95 7.40 -8.43
C ARG A 310 11.81 8.60 -8.03
N THR A 311 11.17 9.63 -7.47
CA THR A 311 11.81 10.86 -7.00
C THR A 311 11.16 11.37 -5.72
N ASP A 312 11.97 11.94 -4.83
CA ASP A 312 11.48 12.66 -3.65
C ASP A 312 11.37 14.18 -3.91
N ASN A 313 11.86 14.64 -5.08
CA ASN A 313 11.90 16.04 -5.42
C ASN A 313 10.49 16.62 -5.66
N THR A 314 10.26 17.81 -5.13
CA THR A 314 9.02 18.58 -5.30
C THR A 314 9.28 19.98 -5.86
N VAL A 315 10.50 20.20 -6.41
CA VAL A 315 10.93 21.50 -6.96
C VAL A 315 11.53 21.27 -8.34
N TYR A 316 10.93 21.83 -9.38
CA TYR A 316 11.52 21.78 -10.71
C TYR A 316 12.84 22.53 -10.74
N PRO A 317 13.93 21.91 -11.25
CA PRO A 317 15.20 22.60 -11.39
C PRO A 317 15.11 23.71 -12.47
N PRO A 318 15.85 24.80 -12.34
CA PRO A 318 15.82 25.91 -13.30
C PRO A 318 16.23 25.51 -14.72
N SER A 319 17.00 24.43 -14.86
CA SER A 319 17.47 23.89 -16.15
C SER A 319 16.41 23.07 -16.89
N LEU A 320 15.26 22.75 -16.25
CA LEU A 320 14.23 21.93 -16.86
C LEU A 320 13.44 22.73 -17.90
N ASP A 321 13.33 22.21 -19.12
CA ASP A 321 12.53 22.81 -20.19
C ASP A 321 11.03 22.57 -19.98
N LEU A 322 10.44 23.39 -19.13
CA LEU A 322 8.99 23.38 -18.90
C LEU A 322 8.20 23.82 -20.14
N ARG A 323 8.79 24.69 -20.98
CA ARG A 323 8.13 25.23 -22.17
C ARG A 323 7.99 24.16 -23.25
N GLY A 324 9.04 23.40 -23.53
CA GLY A 324 8.97 22.28 -24.47
C GLY A 324 7.89 21.25 -24.09
N SER A 325 7.76 20.95 -22.78
CA SER A 325 6.67 20.09 -22.29
C SER A 325 5.29 20.70 -22.54
N LEU A 326 5.10 22.01 -22.35
CA LEU A 326 3.83 22.71 -22.62
C LEU A 326 3.52 22.72 -24.10
N GLU A 327 4.49 22.95 -24.99
CA GLU A 327 4.34 22.93 -26.45
C GLU A 327 3.94 21.52 -26.95
N ALA A 328 4.51 20.46 -26.35
CA ALA A 328 4.08 19.10 -26.63
C ALA A 328 2.62 18.89 -26.20
N LEU A 329 2.25 19.30 -24.99
CA LEU A 329 0.89 19.16 -24.44
C LEU A 329 -0.15 20.02 -25.19
N ALA A 330 0.25 21.12 -25.85
CA ALA A 330 -0.63 21.92 -26.68
C ALA A 330 -1.18 21.13 -27.91
N ARG A 331 -0.58 19.97 -28.23
CA ARG A 331 -1.06 19.04 -29.27
C ARG A 331 -2.00 17.96 -28.71
N TRP A 332 -2.18 17.88 -27.38
CA TRP A 332 -3.03 16.89 -26.74
C TRP A 332 -4.37 17.50 -26.35
N GLN A 333 -5.42 17.14 -27.07
CA GLN A 333 -6.77 17.74 -27.00
C GLN A 333 -7.29 17.98 -25.55
N PRO A 334 -7.16 17.04 -24.60
CA PRO A 334 -7.74 17.23 -23.27
C PRO A 334 -7.25 18.45 -22.49
N VAL A 335 -6.09 19.02 -22.87
CA VAL A 335 -5.48 20.18 -22.18
C VAL A 335 -4.87 21.21 -23.15
N ALA A 336 -5.04 21.05 -24.46
CA ALA A 336 -4.37 21.82 -25.50
C ALA A 336 -4.49 23.35 -25.31
N VAL A 337 -5.68 23.84 -24.98
CA VAL A 337 -5.95 25.27 -24.82
C VAL A 337 -5.14 25.84 -23.65
N THR A 338 -5.19 25.18 -22.50
CA THR A 338 -4.47 25.67 -21.32
C THR A 338 -2.97 25.54 -21.47
N ALA A 339 -2.48 24.43 -22.04
CA ALA A 339 -1.06 24.24 -22.32
C ALA A 339 -0.51 25.29 -23.29
N GLY A 340 -1.22 25.56 -24.38
CA GLY A 340 -0.85 26.60 -25.37
C GLY A 340 -0.82 28.00 -24.76
N ARG A 341 -1.81 28.34 -23.92
CA ARG A 341 -1.86 29.61 -23.19
C ARG A 341 -0.67 29.77 -22.23
N LEU A 342 -0.30 28.70 -21.52
CA LEU A 342 0.86 28.70 -20.62
C LEU A 342 2.19 28.81 -21.40
N ALA A 343 2.33 28.06 -22.51
CA ALA A 343 3.52 28.10 -23.37
C ALA A 343 3.81 29.50 -23.91
N ALA A 344 2.78 30.30 -24.18
CA ALA A 344 2.86 31.66 -24.67
C ALA A 344 3.24 32.71 -23.61
N GLN A 345 3.33 32.35 -22.31
CA GLN A 345 3.72 33.27 -21.25
C GLN A 345 5.24 33.56 -21.31
N ASP A 346 5.64 34.81 -21.09
CA ASP A 346 7.07 35.19 -21.08
C ASP A 346 7.82 34.46 -19.96
N ARG A 347 7.23 34.32 -18.79
CA ARG A 347 7.80 33.72 -17.62
C ARG A 347 6.91 32.66 -17.00
N LEU A 348 7.45 31.46 -16.80
CA LEU A 348 6.81 30.37 -16.07
C LEU A 348 7.31 30.35 -14.62
N THR A 349 6.37 30.36 -13.67
CA THR A 349 6.70 30.34 -12.23
C THR A 349 5.95 29.21 -11.55
N PRO A 350 6.49 27.99 -11.57
CA PRO A 350 5.82 26.82 -10.96
C PRO A 350 5.81 26.94 -9.43
N THR A 351 4.80 26.36 -8.82
CA THR A 351 4.78 26.16 -7.37
C THR A 351 5.94 25.26 -6.94
N ARG A 352 6.34 25.41 -5.68
CA ARG A 352 7.44 24.65 -5.08
C ARG A 352 6.95 23.90 -3.86
N GLY A 353 7.35 22.63 -3.73
CA GLY A 353 7.22 21.88 -2.50
C GLY A 353 8.41 22.12 -1.56
N LYS A 354 8.45 21.33 -0.49
CA LYS A 354 9.47 21.47 0.57
C LYS A 354 10.75 20.66 0.30
N LYS A 355 10.64 19.54 -0.42
CA LYS A 355 11.76 18.62 -0.68
C LYS A 355 12.47 18.99 -1.97
N ARG A 356 13.77 19.19 -1.89
CA ARG A 356 14.64 19.41 -3.04
C ARG A 356 15.76 18.36 -3.02
N THR A 357 15.83 17.56 -4.06
CA THR A 357 16.88 16.57 -4.28
C THR A 357 17.61 16.87 -5.59
N THR A 358 18.76 16.27 -5.80
CA THR A 358 19.61 16.49 -6.99
C THR A 358 19.64 15.30 -7.94
N ASP A 359 18.97 14.19 -7.57
CA ASP A 359 18.90 12.95 -8.35
C ASP A 359 18.02 13.12 -9.58
N HIS A 360 16.73 13.33 -9.38
CA HIS A 360 15.74 13.48 -10.44
C HIS A 360 14.84 14.70 -10.21
N PRO A 361 14.29 15.32 -11.29
CA PRO A 361 13.24 16.32 -11.15
C PRO A 361 11.96 15.68 -10.60
N PRO A 362 10.98 16.48 -10.16
CA PRO A 362 9.62 16.00 -9.92
C PRO A 362 9.04 15.31 -11.14
N ILE A 363 8.03 14.45 -10.94
CA ILE A 363 7.36 13.72 -12.01
C ILE A 363 6.57 14.69 -12.89
N TYR A 364 6.85 14.71 -14.20
CA TYR A 364 6.22 15.60 -15.17
C TYR A 364 6.07 14.91 -16.54
N PRO A 365 5.16 15.40 -17.42
CA PRO A 365 5.02 14.86 -18.77
C PRO A 365 6.17 15.33 -19.68
N VAL A 366 6.80 14.36 -20.37
CA VAL A 366 7.89 14.62 -21.33
C VAL A 366 7.48 14.40 -22.78
N GLY A 367 6.34 13.74 -23.01
CA GLY A 367 5.78 13.48 -24.34
C GLY A 367 4.28 13.36 -24.30
N VAL A 368 3.67 13.27 -25.48
CA VAL A 368 2.23 13.03 -25.63
C VAL A 368 1.98 11.67 -26.28
N PRO A 369 0.95 10.95 -25.85
CA PRO A 369 0.68 9.62 -26.37
C PRO A 369 0.30 9.66 -27.86
N ALA A 370 0.99 8.84 -28.67
CA ALA A 370 0.67 8.67 -30.10
C ALA A 370 -0.61 7.85 -30.31
N LYS A 371 -1.04 7.08 -29.31
CA LYS A 371 -2.26 6.27 -29.29
C LYS A 371 -3.03 6.55 -28.02
N GLU A 372 -4.34 6.29 -28.04
CA GLU A 372 -5.17 6.43 -26.84
C GLU A 372 -4.69 5.48 -25.74
N LEU A 373 -4.42 6.05 -24.57
CA LEU A 373 -4.08 5.28 -23.36
C LEU A 373 -5.36 4.69 -22.77
N SER A 374 -5.22 3.55 -22.10
CA SER A 374 -6.34 2.88 -21.46
C SER A 374 -6.05 2.52 -19.99
N GLY A 375 -7.10 2.24 -19.22
CA GLY A 375 -7.00 1.72 -17.86
C GLY A 375 -6.22 2.64 -16.91
N ASP A 376 -5.25 2.08 -16.19
CA ASP A 376 -4.48 2.81 -15.19
C ASP A 376 -3.49 3.79 -15.82
N GLN A 377 -2.92 3.47 -16.98
CA GLN A 377 -2.02 4.39 -17.70
C GLN A 377 -2.72 5.69 -18.06
N ALA A 378 -3.96 5.63 -18.59
CA ALA A 378 -4.74 6.81 -18.92
C ALA A 378 -5.01 7.68 -17.69
N LYS A 379 -5.38 7.05 -16.56
CA LYS A 379 -5.66 7.77 -15.31
C LYS A 379 -4.42 8.43 -14.73
N VAL A 380 -3.30 7.72 -14.69
CA VAL A 380 -2.04 8.21 -14.12
C VAL A 380 -1.47 9.32 -15.01
N TYR A 381 -1.48 9.16 -16.33
CA TYR A 381 -1.01 10.19 -17.25
C TYR A 381 -1.83 11.47 -17.14
N ASP A 382 -3.15 11.37 -17.19
CA ASP A 382 -4.03 12.53 -17.04
C ASP A 382 -3.86 13.23 -15.66
N LEU A 383 -3.65 12.47 -14.59
CA LEU A 383 -3.37 13.00 -13.26
C LEU A 383 -2.05 13.79 -13.24
N VAL A 384 -0.98 13.24 -13.82
CA VAL A 384 0.35 13.89 -13.86
C VAL A 384 0.30 15.14 -14.74
N VAL A 385 -0.30 15.07 -15.93
CA VAL A 385 -0.43 16.22 -16.84
C VAL A 385 -1.18 17.37 -16.15
N ARG A 386 -2.33 17.05 -15.54
CA ARG A 386 -3.13 18.09 -14.87
C ARG A 386 -2.44 18.66 -13.64
N ARG A 387 -1.68 17.85 -12.90
CA ARG A 387 -0.85 18.35 -11.80
C ARG A 387 0.25 19.27 -12.30
N PHE A 388 0.93 18.89 -13.39
CA PHE A 388 1.96 19.71 -14.01
C PHE A 388 1.42 21.09 -14.40
N LEU A 389 0.30 21.13 -15.13
CA LEU A 389 -0.36 22.40 -15.52
C LEU A 389 -0.81 23.20 -14.30
N ALA A 390 -1.38 22.54 -13.29
CA ALA A 390 -1.83 23.17 -12.07
C ALA A 390 -0.68 23.92 -11.35
N THR A 391 0.54 23.37 -11.35
CA THR A 391 1.70 24.00 -10.72
C THR A 391 2.09 25.33 -11.39
N LEU A 392 1.69 25.54 -12.63
CA LEU A 392 2.01 26.72 -13.46
C LEU A 392 0.87 27.75 -13.51
N LEU A 393 -0.31 27.40 -13.01
CA LEU A 393 -1.47 28.26 -12.98
C LEU A 393 -1.53 29.09 -11.68
N PRO A 394 -2.22 30.24 -11.69
CA PRO A 394 -2.38 31.04 -10.48
C PRO A 394 -3.20 30.33 -9.41
N ALA A 395 -3.10 30.85 -8.18
CA ALA A 395 -3.95 30.43 -7.07
C ALA A 395 -5.43 30.62 -7.42
N ALA A 396 -6.27 29.67 -7.00
CA ALA A 396 -7.71 29.86 -7.04
C ALA A 396 -8.15 30.86 -5.96
N VAL A 397 -9.15 31.67 -6.26
CA VAL A 397 -9.79 32.55 -5.27
C VAL A 397 -11.14 31.93 -4.93
N VAL A 398 -11.28 31.50 -3.69
CA VAL A 398 -12.50 30.93 -3.14
C VAL A 398 -13.04 31.90 -2.10
N GLU A 399 -14.27 32.38 -2.30
CA GLU A 399 -14.97 33.22 -1.35
C GLU A 399 -15.66 32.32 -0.32
N GLY A 400 -15.18 32.36 0.92
CA GLY A 400 -15.84 31.70 2.04
C GLY A 400 -17.05 32.55 2.48
N GLN A 401 -18.23 31.95 2.44
CA GLN A 401 -19.49 32.60 2.79
C GLN A 401 -19.96 32.13 4.16
N ARG A 402 -20.45 33.03 4.96
CA ARG A 402 -21.07 32.74 6.25
C ARG A 402 -22.32 33.63 6.41
N VAL A 403 -23.41 33.00 6.75
CA VAL A 403 -24.65 33.62 7.14
C VAL A 403 -24.89 33.30 8.61
N ASP A 404 -25.07 34.35 9.44
CA ASP A 404 -25.52 34.19 10.81
C ASP A 404 -27.01 34.56 10.85
N VAL A 405 -27.80 33.69 11.48
CA VAL A 405 -29.27 33.79 11.54
C VAL A 405 -29.72 33.65 12.98
N ARG A 406 -30.75 34.42 13.38
CA ARG A 406 -31.42 34.25 14.66
C ARG A 406 -32.78 33.60 14.43
N ILE A 407 -33.07 32.54 15.15
CA ILE A 407 -34.36 31.86 15.19
C ILE A 407 -34.86 31.93 16.65
N GLY A 408 -35.94 32.62 16.91
CA GLY A 408 -36.33 32.93 18.28
C GLY A 408 -35.21 33.66 19.02
N GLU A 409 -34.75 33.12 20.14
CA GLU A 409 -33.66 33.69 20.95
C GLU A 409 -32.27 33.06 20.58
N GLU A 410 -32.21 32.04 19.72
CA GLU A 410 -31.03 31.24 19.52
C GLU A 410 -30.29 31.59 18.21
N PRO A 411 -28.93 31.56 18.23
CA PRO A 411 -28.12 31.85 17.05
C PRO A 411 -27.90 30.62 16.21
N PHE A 412 -28.07 30.74 14.89
CA PHE A 412 -27.79 29.74 13.90
C PHE A 412 -26.80 30.26 12.85
N LEU A 413 -26.15 29.38 12.13
CA LEU A 413 -25.27 29.75 11.03
C LEU A 413 -25.28 28.75 9.88
N ALA A 414 -25.05 29.25 8.67
CA ALA A 414 -24.70 28.47 7.51
C ALA A 414 -23.31 28.86 6.99
N ARG A 415 -22.60 27.91 6.41
CA ARG A 415 -21.32 28.15 5.72
C ARG A 415 -21.39 27.63 4.31
N GLY A 416 -20.94 28.46 3.38
CA GLY A 416 -20.84 28.13 1.98
C GLY A 416 -19.49 28.55 1.41
N SER A 417 -19.31 28.27 0.14
CA SER A 417 -18.14 28.74 -0.59
C SER A 417 -18.47 28.85 -2.08
N ARG A 418 -17.92 29.88 -2.71
CA ARG A 418 -18.05 30.15 -4.14
C ARG A 418 -16.66 30.29 -4.75
N VAL A 419 -16.42 29.64 -5.87
CA VAL A 419 -15.18 29.82 -6.63
C VAL A 419 -15.28 31.12 -7.43
N ALA A 420 -14.68 32.20 -6.92
CA ALA A 420 -14.67 33.50 -7.57
C ALA A 420 -13.68 33.55 -8.77
N SER A 421 -12.56 32.87 -8.66
CA SER A 421 -11.60 32.69 -9.77
C SER A 421 -11.04 31.27 -9.71
N PRO A 422 -11.20 30.45 -10.78
CA PRO A 422 -10.82 29.05 -10.75
C PRO A 422 -9.30 28.83 -10.63
N GLY A 423 -8.47 29.70 -11.22
CA GLY A 423 -7.02 29.51 -11.19
C GLY A 423 -6.64 28.07 -11.62
N PHE A 424 -5.81 27.38 -10.81
CA PHE A 424 -5.40 26.00 -11.10
C PHE A 424 -6.55 24.98 -11.09
N LEU A 425 -7.69 25.27 -10.48
CA LEU A 425 -8.88 24.41 -10.50
C LEU A 425 -9.46 24.24 -11.91
N GLU A 426 -9.15 25.16 -12.85
CA GLU A 426 -9.53 25.04 -14.26
C GLU A 426 -9.15 23.66 -14.84
N VAL A 427 -7.99 23.11 -14.45
CA VAL A 427 -7.51 21.83 -14.95
C VAL A 427 -7.51 20.73 -13.89
N TYR A 428 -7.55 21.07 -12.60
CA TYR A 428 -7.31 20.14 -11.50
C TYR A 428 -8.53 19.90 -10.61
N GLU A 429 -9.69 20.47 -10.93
CA GLU A 429 -10.91 20.41 -10.11
C GLU A 429 -11.30 18.98 -9.73
N LYS A 430 -11.25 18.04 -10.69
CA LYS A 430 -11.63 16.62 -10.46
C LYS A 430 -10.74 15.89 -9.45
N PHE A 431 -9.57 16.40 -9.14
CA PHE A 431 -8.63 15.88 -8.15
C PHE A 431 -8.53 16.74 -6.89
N ALA A 432 -9.28 17.83 -6.83
CA ALA A 432 -9.35 18.73 -5.69
C ALA A 432 -10.63 18.48 -4.88
N ALA A 433 -10.63 18.91 -3.62
CA ALA A 433 -11.85 18.91 -2.83
C ALA A 433 -12.87 19.91 -3.45
N LYS A 434 -14.15 19.50 -3.52
CA LYS A 434 -15.22 20.38 -3.97
C LYS A 434 -15.28 21.64 -3.10
N ARG A 435 -15.21 22.80 -3.74
CA ARG A 435 -15.16 24.09 -3.07
C ARG A 435 -16.30 25.02 -3.47
N ASP A 436 -17.14 24.59 -4.40
CA ASP A 436 -18.27 25.39 -4.88
C ASP A 436 -19.57 24.88 -4.28
N ARG A 437 -20.02 25.55 -3.21
CA ARG A 437 -21.29 25.35 -2.51
C ARG A 437 -21.78 26.73 -2.08
N PRO A 438 -22.28 27.56 -3.03
CA PRO A 438 -22.67 28.93 -2.72
C PRO A 438 -23.90 28.93 -1.81
N LEU A 439 -23.95 29.92 -0.93
CA LEU A 439 -25.16 30.28 -0.21
C LEU A 439 -26.01 31.24 -1.05
N PRO A 440 -27.35 31.23 -0.86
CA PRO A 440 -28.19 32.23 -1.50
C PRO A 440 -27.78 33.66 -1.13
N PRO A 441 -28.02 34.64 -1.99
CA PRO A 441 -27.72 36.03 -1.71
C PRO A 441 -28.67 36.54 -0.61
N LEU A 442 -28.14 36.84 0.58
CA LEU A 442 -28.86 37.29 1.74
C LEU A 442 -28.21 38.56 2.29
N GLN A 443 -29.04 39.40 2.96
CA GLN A 443 -28.58 40.62 3.60
C GLN A 443 -29.03 40.66 5.07
N PRO A 444 -28.30 41.35 5.97
CA PRO A 444 -28.76 41.59 7.32
C PRO A 444 -30.14 42.22 7.33
N GLY A 445 -31.05 41.72 8.15
CA GLY A 445 -32.45 42.12 8.22
C GLY A 445 -33.40 41.32 7.32
N ASP A 446 -32.89 40.44 6.45
CA ASP A 446 -33.73 39.54 5.67
C ASP A 446 -34.49 38.58 6.59
N ALA A 447 -35.80 38.43 6.34
CA ALA A 447 -36.65 37.45 7.00
C ALA A 447 -36.73 36.18 6.15
N LEU A 448 -36.59 35.01 6.79
CA LEU A 448 -36.73 33.69 6.19
C LEU A 448 -37.82 32.91 6.94
N GLU A 449 -38.60 32.14 6.24
CA GLU A 449 -39.59 31.26 6.84
C GLU A 449 -38.92 29.99 7.39
N VAL A 450 -39.24 29.61 8.62
CA VAL A 450 -38.75 28.38 9.23
C VAL A 450 -39.65 27.22 8.78
N ARG A 451 -39.18 26.41 7.85
CA ARG A 451 -39.90 25.25 7.35
C ARG A 451 -39.81 24.04 8.25
N GLU A 452 -38.65 23.88 8.86
CA GLU A 452 -38.36 22.74 9.74
C GLU A 452 -37.33 23.17 10.78
N LEU A 453 -37.60 22.84 12.03
CA LEU A 453 -36.62 22.91 13.12
C LEU A 453 -36.54 21.55 13.76
N ARG A 454 -35.33 20.93 13.72
CA ARG A 454 -35.12 19.56 14.20
C ARG A 454 -33.87 19.43 15.04
N SER A 455 -33.92 18.50 15.97
CA SER A 455 -32.72 17.99 16.66
C SER A 455 -32.28 16.66 16.06
N GLU A 456 -30.99 16.46 15.97
CA GLU A 456 -30.37 15.20 15.53
C GLU A 456 -29.54 14.64 16.68
N SER A 457 -29.85 13.41 17.12
CA SER A 457 -29.00 12.68 18.06
C SER A 457 -27.87 12.02 17.24
N LYS A 458 -26.63 12.16 17.68
CA LYS A 458 -25.42 11.62 17.07
C LYS A 458 -24.52 11.04 18.13
N GLU A 459 -23.59 10.24 17.70
CA GLU A 459 -22.52 9.70 18.53
C GLU A 459 -21.16 10.10 17.94
N THR A 460 -20.19 10.36 18.83
CA THR A 460 -18.81 10.54 18.41
C THR A 460 -18.34 9.30 17.65
N GLN A 461 -17.51 9.50 16.63
CA GLN A 461 -17.03 8.41 15.78
C GLN A 461 -15.57 8.10 16.11
N PRO A 462 -15.16 6.82 16.06
CA PRO A 462 -13.76 6.46 16.21
C PRO A 462 -12.91 7.06 15.09
N PRO A 463 -11.60 7.22 15.28
CA PRO A 463 -10.71 7.72 14.25
C PRO A 463 -10.82 6.88 12.97
N SER A 464 -10.73 7.53 11.81
CA SER A 464 -10.85 6.84 10.54
C SER A 464 -9.70 5.86 10.30
N ARG A 465 -9.99 4.69 9.71
CA ARG A 465 -8.97 3.78 9.21
C ARG A 465 -8.15 4.45 8.10
N TYR A 466 -6.91 4.03 7.94
CA TYR A 466 -6.08 4.51 6.83
C TYR A 466 -6.63 4.04 5.48
N GLY A 467 -6.72 4.95 4.51
CA GLY A 467 -6.72 4.57 3.11
C GLY A 467 -5.30 4.28 2.64
N GLN A 468 -5.13 3.65 1.47
CA GLN A 468 -3.79 3.34 0.95
C GLN A 468 -2.93 4.60 0.70
N GLY A 469 -3.52 5.69 0.20
CA GLY A 469 -2.82 6.96 0.02
C GLY A 469 -2.31 7.56 1.33
N PRO A 470 -3.19 7.83 2.32
CA PRO A 470 -2.77 8.31 3.64
C PRO A 470 -1.77 7.40 4.37
N LEU A 471 -1.82 6.07 4.17
CA LEU A 471 -0.84 5.17 4.75
C LEU A 471 0.55 5.37 4.12
N ILE A 472 0.64 5.55 2.81
CA ILE A 472 1.92 5.84 2.13
C ILE A 472 2.52 7.17 2.61
N GLU A 473 1.70 8.21 2.75
CA GLU A 473 2.15 9.49 3.30
C GLU A 473 2.66 9.31 4.74
N LYS A 474 1.94 8.55 5.56
CA LYS A 474 2.37 8.26 6.94
C LYS A 474 3.66 7.44 6.99
N MET A 475 3.88 6.49 6.06
CA MET A 475 5.14 5.76 5.93
C MET A 475 6.29 6.71 5.58
N GLU A 476 6.09 7.66 4.66
CA GLU A 476 7.10 8.66 4.32
C GLU A 476 7.45 9.55 5.51
N ASP A 477 6.45 10.06 6.22
CA ASP A 477 6.63 10.91 7.40
C ASP A 477 7.43 10.23 8.51
N LEU A 478 7.31 8.89 8.61
CA LEU A 478 8.01 8.07 9.62
C LEU A 478 9.31 7.43 9.11
N GLY A 479 9.75 7.73 7.89
CA GLY A 479 10.95 7.14 7.31
C GLY A 479 10.84 5.63 7.03
N LEU A 480 9.62 5.10 6.86
CA LEU A 480 9.39 3.67 6.59
C LEU A 480 9.49 3.37 5.10
N GLY A 481 10.53 2.64 4.73
CA GLY A 481 10.81 2.25 3.35
C GLY A 481 11.17 3.44 2.46
N THR A 482 11.46 3.14 1.21
CA THR A 482 11.89 4.14 0.22
C THR A 482 10.80 4.44 -0.80
N LYS A 483 11.02 5.46 -1.63
CA LYS A 483 10.21 5.77 -2.82
C LYS A 483 9.97 4.56 -3.72
N ALA A 484 10.91 3.60 -3.75
CA ALA A 484 10.79 2.39 -4.57
C ALA A 484 9.95 1.28 -3.91
N THR A 485 9.90 1.20 -2.58
CA THR A 485 9.39 -0.01 -1.88
C THR A 485 8.06 0.16 -1.16
N ARG A 486 7.65 1.39 -0.79
CA ARG A 486 6.43 1.62 0.01
C ARG A 486 5.19 0.98 -0.60
N ALA A 487 5.01 1.09 -1.92
CA ALA A 487 3.87 0.52 -2.62
C ALA A 487 3.80 -1.02 -2.51
N ASP A 488 4.94 -1.68 -2.70
CA ASP A 488 5.06 -3.14 -2.64
C ASP A 488 4.90 -3.65 -1.22
N ILE A 489 5.39 -2.92 -0.22
CA ILE A 489 5.19 -3.28 1.19
C ILE A 489 3.70 -3.32 1.53
N ILE A 490 2.93 -2.30 1.15
CA ILE A 490 1.47 -2.31 1.35
C ILE A 490 0.83 -3.47 0.57
N GLN A 491 1.24 -3.71 -0.68
CA GLN A 491 0.71 -4.82 -1.46
C GLN A 491 1.02 -6.17 -0.80
N HIS A 492 2.22 -6.35 -0.24
CA HIS A 492 2.58 -7.56 0.50
C HIS A 492 1.71 -7.79 1.74
N LEU A 493 1.29 -6.74 2.46
CA LEU A 493 0.35 -6.91 3.58
C LEU A 493 -0.98 -7.53 3.11
N TYR A 494 -1.49 -7.13 1.95
CA TYR A 494 -2.69 -7.73 1.35
C TYR A 494 -2.44 -9.17 0.88
N ASP A 495 -1.33 -9.42 0.19
CA ASP A 495 -0.98 -10.74 -0.36
C ASP A 495 -0.78 -11.79 0.75
N ARG A 496 -0.33 -11.36 1.93
CA ARG A 496 -0.17 -12.20 3.13
C ARG A 496 -1.42 -12.28 4.00
N ASN A 497 -2.52 -11.65 3.59
CA ASN A 497 -3.75 -11.58 4.38
C ASN A 497 -3.56 -10.97 5.78
N TYR A 498 -2.63 -10.05 5.96
CA TYR A 498 -2.50 -9.30 7.22
C TYR A 498 -3.48 -8.14 7.28
N VAL A 499 -3.87 -7.64 6.11
CA VAL A 499 -4.86 -6.58 5.95
C VAL A 499 -5.84 -6.91 4.83
N ARG A 500 -6.99 -6.22 4.85
CA ARG A 500 -8.05 -6.33 3.86
C ARG A 500 -8.70 -4.99 3.60
N ASP A 501 -9.51 -4.89 2.56
CA ASP A 501 -10.35 -3.74 2.19
C ASP A 501 -9.60 -2.41 1.97
N ASN A 502 -10.34 -1.38 1.61
CA ASN A 502 -9.88 0.01 1.56
C ASN A 502 -11.10 0.91 1.87
N PRO A 503 -11.10 1.63 3.00
CA PRO A 503 -9.99 1.82 3.96
C PRO A 503 -9.47 0.52 4.56
N ILE A 504 -8.16 0.51 4.89
CA ILE A 504 -7.41 -0.67 5.28
C ILE A 504 -7.84 -1.14 6.67
N GLU A 505 -8.20 -2.42 6.76
CA GLU A 505 -8.55 -3.10 7.99
C GLU A 505 -7.58 -4.27 8.24
N PRO A 506 -6.98 -4.42 9.43
CA PRO A 506 -6.17 -5.58 9.73
C PRO A 506 -7.06 -6.81 9.88
N THR A 507 -6.52 -7.97 9.53
CA THR A 507 -7.12 -9.27 9.87
C THR A 507 -6.78 -9.62 11.31
N GLU A 508 -7.46 -10.59 11.90
CA GLU A 508 -7.10 -11.06 13.25
C GLU A 508 -5.73 -11.72 13.27
N LEU A 509 -5.30 -12.31 12.15
CA LEU A 509 -3.91 -12.75 11.98
C LEU A 509 -2.92 -11.58 12.02
N GLY A 510 -3.23 -10.46 11.36
CA GLY A 510 -2.40 -9.26 11.40
C GLY A 510 -2.30 -8.66 12.82
N VAL A 511 -3.43 -8.59 13.52
CA VAL A 511 -3.48 -8.17 14.94
C VAL A 511 -2.66 -9.12 15.81
N ALA A 512 -2.85 -10.43 15.66
CA ALA A 512 -2.14 -11.45 16.44
C ALA A 512 -0.62 -11.37 16.24
N LEU A 513 -0.16 -11.08 15.01
CA LEU A 513 1.26 -10.92 14.71
C LEU A 513 1.88 -9.75 15.49
N ILE A 514 1.25 -8.57 15.45
CA ILE A 514 1.76 -7.38 16.16
C ILE A 514 1.67 -7.55 17.68
N THR A 515 0.56 -8.07 18.19
CA THR A 515 0.41 -8.29 19.64
C THR A 515 1.33 -9.39 20.17
N ALA A 516 1.78 -10.32 19.32
CA ALA A 516 2.83 -11.28 19.68
C ALA A 516 4.20 -10.60 19.84
N PHE A 517 4.52 -9.61 18.97
CA PHE A 517 5.73 -8.80 19.13
C PHE A 517 5.67 -7.94 20.40
N ASP A 518 4.52 -7.30 20.67
CA ASP A 518 4.32 -6.52 21.89
C ASP A 518 4.54 -7.35 23.17
N ALA A 519 4.06 -8.59 23.18
CA ALA A 519 4.22 -9.47 24.33
C ALA A 519 5.68 -9.90 24.54
N ALA A 520 6.41 -10.18 23.45
CA ALA A 520 7.80 -10.62 23.52
C ALA A 520 8.79 -9.47 23.77
N MET A 521 8.47 -8.22 23.36
CA MET A 521 9.42 -7.10 23.32
C MET A 521 8.98 -5.90 24.20
N ARG A 522 7.99 -6.07 25.08
CA ARG A 522 7.37 -4.97 25.84
C ARG A 522 8.35 -4.05 26.55
N GLU A 523 9.45 -4.56 27.07
CA GLU A 523 10.47 -3.83 27.84
C GLU A 523 11.86 -3.94 27.20
N ALA A 524 11.92 -4.40 25.96
CA ALA A 524 13.18 -4.62 25.28
C ALA A 524 13.69 -3.34 24.59
N PRO A 525 15.02 -3.18 24.48
CA PRO A 525 15.63 -2.07 23.73
C PRO A 525 15.47 -2.23 22.22
N VAL A 526 14.98 -3.37 21.74
CA VAL A 526 14.78 -3.69 20.33
C VAL A 526 13.32 -4.07 20.10
N ASP A 527 12.65 -3.37 19.18
CA ASP A 527 11.29 -3.68 18.72
C ASP A 527 11.26 -3.75 17.19
N ILE A 528 11.09 -4.96 16.64
CA ILE A 528 11.07 -5.21 15.19
C ILE A 528 9.88 -4.56 14.46
N SER A 529 8.90 -4.07 15.18
CA SER A 529 7.77 -3.31 14.65
C SER A 529 7.87 -1.80 14.91
N SER A 530 9.02 -1.35 15.45
CA SER A 530 9.29 0.08 15.66
C SER A 530 9.60 0.81 14.35
N SER A 531 8.86 1.89 14.11
CA SER A 531 9.15 2.80 12.99
C SER A 531 10.46 3.55 13.21
N ALA A 532 10.78 3.93 14.45
CA ALA A 532 12.00 4.67 14.76
C ALA A 532 13.27 3.85 14.49
N MET A 533 13.28 2.56 14.88
CA MET A 533 14.41 1.66 14.60
C MET A 533 14.61 1.48 13.09
N THR A 534 13.52 1.33 12.34
CA THR A 534 13.59 1.18 10.89
C THR A 534 14.10 2.45 10.22
N ALA A 535 13.62 3.62 10.65
CA ALA A 535 14.07 4.91 10.13
C ALA A 535 15.57 5.16 10.41
N GLU A 536 16.05 4.76 11.58
CA GLU A 536 17.48 4.88 11.93
C GLU A 536 18.36 4.03 11.00
N LEU A 537 17.98 2.77 10.75
CA LEU A 537 18.70 1.93 9.79
C LEU A 537 18.66 2.49 8.35
N GLU A 538 17.54 3.09 7.93
CA GLU A 538 17.49 3.78 6.62
C GLU A 538 18.42 4.98 6.58
N HIS A 539 18.48 5.76 7.67
CA HIS A 539 19.40 6.90 7.78
C HIS A 539 20.87 6.46 7.75
N GLN A 540 21.22 5.37 8.44
CA GLN A 540 22.58 4.81 8.37
C GLN A 540 22.94 4.37 6.94
N MET A 541 22.01 3.79 6.20
CA MET A 541 22.22 3.44 4.79
C MET A 541 22.35 4.67 3.90
N ASP A 542 21.66 5.79 4.19
CA ASP A 542 21.89 7.07 3.52
C ASP A 542 23.33 7.56 3.73
N ARG A 543 23.85 7.46 4.97
CA ARG A 543 25.22 7.83 5.31
C ARG A 543 26.28 6.95 4.61
N ILE A 544 25.98 5.67 4.33
CA ILE A 544 26.85 4.86 3.45
C ILE A 544 26.90 5.47 2.05
N GLY A 545 25.74 5.85 1.50
CA GLY A 545 25.66 6.50 0.18
C GLY A 545 26.41 7.82 0.11
N GLU A 546 26.52 8.54 1.22
CA GLU A 546 27.28 9.77 1.37
C GLU A 546 28.79 9.52 1.64
N GLY A 547 29.19 8.25 1.84
CA GLY A 547 30.57 7.85 2.12
C GLY A 547 31.02 8.11 3.56
N GLU A 548 30.09 8.35 4.49
CA GLU A 548 30.36 8.64 5.90
C GLU A 548 30.53 7.37 6.75
N LEU A 549 29.85 6.27 6.39
CA LEU A 549 29.88 5.00 7.10
C LEU A 549 30.26 3.85 6.18
N PRO A 550 31.05 2.87 6.65
CA PRO A 550 31.31 1.66 5.90
C PRO A 550 30.12 0.69 6.02
N ARG A 551 29.80 -0.02 4.93
CA ARG A 551 28.75 -1.04 4.89
C ARG A 551 28.87 -2.08 6.00
N SER A 552 30.10 -2.58 6.24
CA SER A 552 30.36 -3.63 7.23
C SER A 552 29.90 -3.26 8.65
N GLU A 553 30.02 -2.01 9.04
CA GLU A 553 29.61 -1.52 10.34
C GLU A 553 28.10 -1.55 10.49
N VAL A 554 27.36 -0.99 9.51
CA VAL A 554 25.89 -0.94 9.54
C VAL A 554 25.26 -2.35 9.46
N VAL A 555 25.84 -3.24 8.63
CA VAL A 555 25.36 -4.63 8.56
C VAL A 555 25.60 -5.37 9.88
N SER A 556 26.77 -5.21 10.50
CA SER A 556 27.11 -5.84 11.78
C SER A 556 26.19 -5.34 12.91
N GLU A 557 25.98 -4.04 13.01
CA GLU A 557 25.06 -3.45 14.02
C GLU A 557 23.63 -4.00 13.81
N SER A 558 23.18 -4.06 12.57
CA SER A 558 21.87 -4.63 12.22
C SER A 558 21.74 -6.11 12.60
N GLN A 559 22.82 -6.91 12.46
CA GLN A 559 22.86 -8.32 12.89
C GLN A 559 22.77 -8.45 14.42
N GLU A 560 23.46 -7.61 15.16
CA GLU A 560 23.36 -7.57 16.63
C GLU A 560 21.95 -7.23 17.11
N MET A 561 21.30 -6.27 16.46
CA MET A 561 19.90 -5.92 16.75
C MET A 561 18.99 -7.11 16.51
N LEU A 562 19.17 -7.80 15.38
CA LEU A 562 18.35 -8.96 15.01
C LEU A 562 18.57 -10.14 15.98
N ASP A 563 19.82 -10.40 16.43
CA ASP A 563 20.10 -11.47 17.38
C ASP A 563 19.39 -11.23 18.71
N LYS A 564 19.45 -10.00 19.23
CA LYS A 564 18.71 -9.60 20.44
C LYS A 564 17.20 -9.81 20.28
N ALA A 565 16.64 -9.36 19.15
CA ALA A 565 15.21 -9.51 18.86
C ALA A 565 14.80 -10.99 18.74
N TRP A 566 15.59 -11.80 18.02
CA TRP A 566 15.31 -13.21 17.84
C TRP A 566 15.32 -13.99 19.16
N ARG A 567 16.29 -13.75 20.07
CA ARG A 567 16.35 -14.40 21.38
C ARG A 567 15.10 -14.12 22.21
N LEU A 568 14.63 -12.87 22.24
CA LEU A 568 13.40 -12.49 22.91
C LEU A 568 12.16 -13.20 22.35
N LEU A 569 12.09 -13.33 21.03
CA LEU A 569 11.01 -14.08 20.39
C LEU A 569 11.05 -15.57 20.74
N ASP A 570 12.24 -16.18 20.80
CA ASP A 570 12.41 -17.59 21.12
C ASP A 570 12.00 -17.92 22.56
N GLU A 571 12.30 -17.04 23.51
CA GLU A 571 11.84 -17.14 24.91
C GLU A 571 10.30 -17.13 25.01
N HIS A 572 9.60 -16.45 24.08
CA HIS A 572 8.15 -16.31 24.09
C HIS A 572 7.44 -17.19 23.03
N ILE A 573 8.13 -18.18 22.47
CA ILE A 573 7.61 -18.99 21.33
C ILE A 573 6.27 -19.66 21.61
N ALA A 574 5.97 -20.05 22.84
CA ALA A 574 4.71 -20.69 23.21
C ALA A 574 3.53 -19.70 23.15
N ASP A 575 3.72 -18.49 23.69
CA ASP A 575 2.72 -17.43 23.67
C ASP A 575 2.47 -16.94 22.23
N ILE A 576 3.53 -16.71 21.46
CA ILE A 576 3.46 -16.36 20.03
C ILE A 576 2.60 -17.39 19.28
N ARG A 577 2.84 -18.68 19.50
CA ARG A 577 2.08 -19.77 18.87
C ARG A 577 0.59 -19.70 19.14
N GLU A 578 0.21 -19.53 20.40
CA GLU A 578 -1.22 -19.49 20.78
C GLU A 578 -1.90 -18.22 20.26
N ARG A 579 -1.24 -17.07 20.27
CA ARG A 579 -1.79 -15.82 19.70
C ARG A 579 -2.04 -15.96 18.19
N ILE A 580 -1.04 -16.42 17.44
CA ILE A 580 -1.20 -16.63 15.98
C ILE A 580 -2.28 -17.65 15.68
N LYS A 581 -2.34 -18.75 16.44
CA LYS A 581 -3.36 -19.78 16.27
C LYS A 581 -4.78 -19.24 16.59
N SER A 582 -4.91 -18.39 17.59
CA SER A 582 -6.17 -17.70 17.90
C SER A 582 -6.59 -16.77 16.77
N GLY A 583 -5.70 -15.88 16.31
CA GLY A 583 -6.02 -14.96 15.22
C GLY A 583 -6.45 -15.68 13.93
N VAL A 584 -5.74 -16.76 13.56
CA VAL A 584 -6.15 -17.60 12.41
C VAL A 584 -7.53 -18.23 12.62
N ARG A 585 -7.83 -18.70 13.84
CA ARG A 585 -9.16 -19.26 14.14
C ARG A 585 -10.25 -18.21 14.02
N GLU A 586 -9.98 -17.00 14.47
CA GLU A 586 -10.93 -15.88 14.40
C GLU A 586 -11.18 -15.48 12.96
N ASP A 587 -10.16 -15.34 12.14
CA ASP A 587 -10.29 -15.04 10.70
C ASP A 587 -11.08 -16.11 9.93
N LEU A 588 -11.01 -17.36 10.37
CA LEU A 588 -11.77 -18.48 9.78
C LEU A 588 -13.18 -18.61 10.35
N THR A 589 -13.53 -17.87 11.41
CA THR A 589 -14.84 -17.92 12.06
C THR A 589 -15.82 -17.01 11.32
N LEU A 590 -16.87 -17.60 10.73
CA LEU A 590 -17.85 -16.88 9.91
C LEU A 590 -19.00 -16.26 10.74
N GLY A 591 -19.22 -16.78 11.94
CA GLY A 591 -20.28 -16.34 12.83
C GLY A 591 -20.75 -17.46 13.76
N VAL A 592 -21.94 -17.27 14.35
CA VAL A 592 -22.54 -18.18 15.34
C VAL A 592 -23.53 -19.13 14.66
N CYS A 593 -23.54 -20.37 15.08
CA CYS A 593 -24.50 -21.38 14.65
C CYS A 593 -25.88 -21.12 15.29
N LYS A 594 -26.89 -20.87 14.49
CA LYS A 594 -28.25 -20.60 15.00
C LYS A 594 -28.85 -21.78 15.75
N ASN A 595 -28.39 -23.03 15.48
CA ASN A 595 -28.97 -24.23 16.05
C ASN A 595 -28.44 -24.54 17.47
N CYS A 596 -27.15 -24.29 17.73
CA CYS A 596 -26.52 -24.67 19.00
C CYS A 596 -25.72 -23.56 19.67
N GLY A 597 -25.61 -22.36 19.05
CA GLY A 597 -24.79 -21.26 19.55
C GLY A 597 -23.28 -21.47 19.42
N GLY A 598 -22.83 -22.57 18.78
CA GLY A 598 -21.41 -22.82 18.49
C GLY A 598 -20.89 -21.97 17.35
N GLN A 599 -19.58 -22.01 17.10
CA GLN A 599 -18.94 -21.25 16.03
C GLN A 599 -19.06 -21.97 14.68
N ILE A 600 -19.36 -21.22 13.63
CA ILE A 600 -19.27 -21.68 12.23
C ILE A 600 -17.90 -21.28 11.68
N ARG A 601 -17.10 -22.26 11.24
CA ARG A 601 -15.74 -22.01 10.72
C ARG A 601 -15.54 -22.55 9.32
N VAL A 602 -14.64 -21.90 8.57
CA VAL A 602 -14.13 -22.42 7.31
C VAL A 602 -13.17 -23.58 7.58
N LEU A 603 -13.47 -24.74 7.01
CA LEU A 603 -12.63 -25.93 7.08
C LEU A 603 -12.26 -26.42 5.66
N ARG A 604 -11.24 -27.28 5.57
CA ARG A 604 -10.87 -27.97 4.32
C ARG A 604 -11.05 -29.46 4.47
N GLY A 605 -11.74 -30.06 3.54
CA GLY A 605 -11.90 -31.51 3.47
C GLY A 605 -10.63 -32.23 2.96
N LYS A 606 -10.64 -33.55 2.95
CA LYS A 606 -9.55 -34.40 2.45
C LYS A 606 -9.16 -34.11 0.99
N THR A 607 -10.10 -33.62 0.19
CA THR A 607 -9.90 -33.23 -1.22
C THR A 607 -9.40 -31.80 -1.39
N GLY A 608 -9.07 -31.10 -0.30
CA GLY A 608 -8.68 -29.69 -0.30
C GLY A 608 -9.83 -28.68 -0.48
N LYS A 609 -11.04 -29.16 -0.80
CA LYS A 609 -12.23 -28.30 -0.92
C LYS A 609 -12.60 -27.66 0.41
N ARG A 610 -12.90 -26.36 0.40
CA ARG A 610 -13.34 -25.65 1.59
C ARG A 610 -14.86 -25.68 1.78
N PHE A 611 -15.28 -25.75 3.04
CA PHE A 611 -16.67 -25.74 3.46
C PHE A 611 -16.77 -25.05 4.83
N ALA A 612 -17.95 -24.60 5.21
CA ALA A 612 -18.20 -24.12 6.57
C ALA A 612 -18.82 -25.25 7.41
N ALA A 613 -18.42 -25.33 8.67
CA ALA A 613 -19.02 -26.29 9.62
C ALA A 613 -19.13 -25.69 11.02
N CYS A 614 -20.13 -26.14 11.75
CA CYS A 614 -20.25 -25.89 13.18
C CYS A 614 -19.18 -26.68 13.94
N VAL A 615 -18.34 -25.99 14.69
CA VAL A 615 -17.23 -26.58 15.48
C VAL A 615 -17.50 -26.58 16.98
N GLY A 616 -18.75 -26.31 17.42
CA GLY A 616 -19.14 -26.21 18.82
C GLY A 616 -18.76 -24.89 19.46
N LYS A 617 -19.03 -24.74 20.74
CA LYS A 617 -18.64 -23.56 21.53
C LYS A 617 -17.13 -23.63 21.87
N PRO A 618 -16.47 -22.48 22.06
CA PRO A 618 -15.10 -22.45 22.57
C PRO A 618 -15.00 -23.21 23.91
N GLY A 619 -14.03 -24.11 24.05
CA GLY A 619 -13.83 -24.89 25.26
C GLY A 619 -14.74 -26.13 25.40
N GLU A 620 -15.73 -26.32 24.53
CA GLU A 620 -16.62 -27.50 24.54
C GLU A 620 -15.86 -28.77 24.16
N GLU A 621 -15.96 -29.82 25.01
CA GLU A 621 -15.38 -31.12 24.70
C GLU A 621 -16.16 -31.79 23.55
N PRO A 622 -15.50 -32.61 22.72
CA PRO A 622 -16.18 -33.34 21.66
C PRO A 622 -17.17 -34.31 22.28
N ALA A 623 -18.36 -34.40 21.69
CA ALA A 623 -19.33 -35.46 22.08
C ALA A 623 -18.66 -36.83 21.90
N PRO A 624 -18.92 -37.81 22.83
CA PRO A 624 -18.40 -39.15 22.68
C PRO A 624 -18.90 -39.76 21.37
N ALA A 625 -17.98 -40.38 20.62
CA ALA A 625 -18.27 -41.00 19.34
C ALA A 625 -18.58 -42.49 19.51
N ALA A 626 -19.46 -43.06 18.67
CA ALA A 626 -19.63 -44.49 18.58
C ALA A 626 -18.35 -45.20 18.12
N GLU A 627 -18.20 -46.48 18.40
CA GLU A 627 -17.02 -47.26 18.07
C GLU A 627 -16.71 -47.17 16.56
N GLY A 628 -15.54 -46.62 16.19
CA GLY A 628 -15.11 -46.38 14.79
C GLY A 628 -15.43 -44.99 14.24
N GLU A 629 -16.17 -44.13 14.92
CA GLU A 629 -16.42 -42.75 14.53
C GLU A 629 -15.46 -41.78 15.22
N ARG A 630 -15.09 -40.69 14.52
CA ARG A 630 -14.32 -39.61 15.14
C ARG A 630 -15.23 -38.71 15.98
N PRO A 631 -14.82 -38.33 17.20
CA PRO A 631 -15.57 -37.38 18.02
C PRO A 631 -15.90 -36.11 17.23
N ARG A 632 -17.16 -35.72 17.21
CA ARG A 632 -17.64 -34.52 16.53
C ARG A 632 -17.81 -33.40 17.53
N ARG A 633 -17.29 -32.22 17.19
CA ARG A 633 -17.56 -30.97 17.91
C ARG A 633 -18.73 -30.26 17.22
N GLY A 634 -19.63 -29.68 17.99
CA GLY A 634 -20.80 -28.94 17.50
C GLY A 634 -21.93 -29.82 16.98
N CYS A 635 -22.95 -29.23 16.40
CA CYS A 635 -24.21 -29.88 16.02
C CYS A 635 -24.18 -30.59 14.65
N GLY A 636 -23.02 -30.69 13.99
CA GLY A 636 -22.85 -31.35 12.70
C GLY A 636 -23.29 -30.53 11.47
N GLN A 637 -23.80 -29.31 11.66
CA GLN A 637 -24.19 -28.44 10.54
C GLN A 637 -23.02 -28.09 9.64
N THR A 638 -23.21 -28.27 8.32
CA THR A 638 -22.18 -27.96 7.30
C THR A 638 -22.77 -27.20 6.11
N PHE A 639 -21.96 -26.37 5.46
CA PHE A 639 -22.35 -25.57 4.30
C PHE A 639 -21.26 -25.62 3.24
N PRO A 640 -21.60 -25.79 1.95
CA PRO A 640 -20.65 -25.64 0.87
C PRO A 640 -20.25 -24.17 0.72
N LEU A 641 -18.96 -23.92 0.44
CA LEU A 641 -18.43 -22.58 0.24
C LEU A 641 -17.85 -22.40 -1.17
N PRO A 642 -17.82 -21.16 -1.70
CA PRO A 642 -17.13 -20.85 -2.94
C PRO A 642 -15.67 -21.33 -2.90
N GLN A 643 -15.19 -22.04 -3.92
CA GLN A 643 -13.85 -22.61 -3.94
C GLN A 643 -12.78 -21.64 -4.46
N ARG A 644 -13.17 -20.51 -5.09
CA ARG A 644 -12.30 -19.45 -5.57
C ARG A 644 -12.54 -18.16 -4.76
N GLY A 645 -11.54 -17.29 -4.70
CA GLY A 645 -11.58 -16.03 -3.95
C GLY A 645 -11.34 -16.21 -2.45
N THR A 646 -11.11 -15.11 -1.76
CA THR A 646 -10.95 -15.05 -0.29
C THR A 646 -12.31 -14.90 0.36
N ILE A 647 -12.60 -15.73 1.36
CA ILE A 647 -13.82 -15.64 2.16
C ILE A 647 -13.53 -14.76 3.37
N VAL A 648 -14.34 -13.74 3.56
CA VAL A 648 -14.22 -12.76 4.65
C VAL A 648 -15.53 -12.80 5.46
N PRO A 649 -15.48 -12.97 6.79
CA PRO A 649 -16.63 -12.81 7.63
C PRO A 649 -17.20 -11.40 7.54
N THR A 650 -18.53 -11.25 7.45
CA THR A 650 -19.16 -9.92 7.48
C THR A 650 -19.52 -9.46 8.89
N GLY A 651 -19.51 -10.39 9.86
CA GLY A 651 -20.06 -10.17 11.20
C GLY A 651 -21.59 -10.06 11.23
N LYS A 652 -22.26 -10.21 10.08
CA LYS A 652 -23.71 -10.09 9.94
C LYS A 652 -24.38 -11.45 9.77
N THR A 653 -25.63 -11.52 10.19
CA THR A 653 -26.53 -12.65 9.94
C THR A 653 -27.51 -12.30 8.85
N CYS A 654 -27.87 -13.27 8.02
CA CYS A 654 -28.86 -13.13 6.98
C CYS A 654 -30.23 -12.84 7.58
N GLY A 655 -30.89 -11.77 7.16
CA GLY A 655 -32.21 -11.38 7.63
C GLY A 655 -33.32 -12.42 7.34
N GLU A 656 -33.15 -13.22 6.25
CA GLU A 656 -34.14 -14.22 5.83
C GLU A 656 -34.04 -15.55 6.61
N CYS A 657 -32.80 -16.02 6.88
CA CYS A 657 -32.62 -17.36 7.43
C CYS A 657 -31.82 -17.42 8.73
N GLY A 658 -31.22 -16.31 9.18
CA GLY A 658 -30.45 -16.21 10.42
C GLY A 658 -29.06 -16.87 10.39
N TRP A 659 -28.59 -17.42 9.26
CA TRP A 659 -27.23 -17.93 9.11
C TRP A 659 -26.23 -16.78 8.79
N PRO A 660 -24.93 -16.96 9.10
CA PRO A 660 -23.93 -15.96 8.78
C PRO A 660 -23.88 -15.57 7.30
N GLU A 661 -23.62 -14.30 7.03
CA GLU A 661 -23.27 -13.81 5.72
C GLU A 661 -21.75 -13.73 5.55
N ILE A 662 -21.28 -14.03 4.34
CA ILE A 662 -19.87 -13.94 3.98
C ILE A 662 -19.67 -13.01 2.79
N LYS A 663 -18.53 -12.32 2.76
CA LYS A 663 -18.04 -11.56 1.61
C LYS A 663 -16.99 -12.38 0.89
N VAL A 664 -17.11 -12.53 -0.43
CA VAL A 664 -16.12 -13.21 -1.28
C VAL A 664 -15.40 -12.18 -2.10
N VAL A 665 -14.07 -12.13 -1.99
CA VAL A 665 -13.18 -11.18 -2.65
C VAL A 665 -12.27 -11.93 -3.62
N GLY A 666 -12.18 -11.49 -4.89
CA GLY A 666 -11.24 -12.04 -5.86
C GLY A 666 -11.46 -13.51 -6.21
N GLY A 667 -12.44 -13.86 -6.96
CA GLY A 667 -12.81 -15.26 -7.29
C GLY A 667 -12.71 -15.65 -8.75
N GLY A 668 -11.87 -14.99 -9.51
CA GLY A 668 -11.69 -15.24 -10.94
C GLY A 668 -12.06 -14.01 -11.77
N GLY A 669 -11.06 -13.27 -12.21
CA GLY A 669 -11.12 -12.16 -13.17
C GLY A 669 -12.08 -11.04 -12.75
N ARG A 670 -11.70 -9.82 -12.80
CA ARG A 670 -12.46 -8.53 -12.74
C ARG A 670 -13.77 -8.46 -11.92
N GLY A 671 -14.09 -9.46 -11.06
CA GLY A 671 -15.33 -9.50 -10.28
C GLY A 671 -15.29 -8.55 -9.08
N ARG A 672 -16.33 -7.73 -8.92
CA ARG A 672 -16.55 -6.98 -7.69
C ARG A 672 -16.75 -7.96 -6.52
N PRO A 673 -16.32 -7.63 -5.29
CA PRO A 673 -16.65 -8.42 -4.12
C PRO A 673 -18.18 -8.59 -4.01
N TRP A 674 -18.62 -9.78 -3.61
CA TRP A 674 -20.05 -10.03 -3.41
C TRP A 674 -20.31 -10.63 -2.02
N VAL A 675 -21.46 -10.29 -1.45
CA VAL A 675 -21.92 -10.80 -0.16
C VAL A 675 -22.99 -11.87 -0.41
N LEU A 676 -22.93 -12.96 0.36
CA LEU A 676 -23.90 -14.04 0.27
C LEU A 676 -24.09 -14.73 1.64
N CYS A 677 -25.29 -15.24 1.88
CA CYS A 677 -25.59 -16.15 2.98
C CYS A 677 -24.83 -17.48 2.78
N ILE A 678 -24.30 -18.09 3.84
CA ILE A 678 -23.63 -19.41 3.74
C ILE A 678 -24.59 -20.53 3.40
N ASP A 679 -25.86 -20.40 3.78
CA ASP A 679 -26.88 -21.40 3.48
C ASP A 679 -27.25 -21.41 2.00
N ILE A 680 -27.06 -22.55 1.34
CA ILE A 680 -27.32 -22.71 -0.09
C ILE A 680 -28.84 -22.65 -0.38
N ASP A 681 -29.65 -23.03 0.57
CA ASP A 681 -31.11 -23.09 0.44
C ASP A 681 -31.85 -21.85 0.94
N CYS A 682 -31.10 -20.83 1.33
CA CYS A 682 -31.63 -19.56 1.80
C CYS A 682 -32.58 -18.90 0.77
N PRO A 683 -33.76 -18.41 1.19
CA PRO A 683 -34.71 -17.69 0.31
C PRO A 683 -34.06 -16.47 -0.39
N SER A 684 -33.10 -15.81 0.24
CA SER A 684 -32.38 -14.69 -0.38
C SER A 684 -31.71 -15.05 -1.72
N LYS A 685 -31.52 -16.34 -2.01
CA LYS A 685 -30.88 -16.85 -3.25
C LYS A 685 -31.87 -17.23 -4.36
N GLU A 686 -33.18 -17.23 -4.11
CA GLU A 686 -34.19 -17.61 -5.11
C GLU A 686 -34.11 -16.72 -6.36
N LYS A 687 -33.92 -15.43 -6.19
CA LYS A 687 -33.72 -14.49 -7.31
C LYS A 687 -32.51 -14.83 -8.20
N TYR A 688 -31.48 -15.44 -7.64
CA TYR A 688 -30.28 -15.88 -8.39
C TYR A 688 -30.51 -17.22 -9.08
N ARG A 689 -31.25 -18.15 -8.45
CA ARG A 689 -31.62 -19.45 -9.05
C ARG A 689 -32.50 -19.25 -10.26
N ALA A 690 -33.49 -18.36 -10.19
CA ALA A 690 -34.41 -18.04 -11.28
C ALA A 690 -33.66 -17.44 -12.52
N ARG A 691 -32.57 -16.68 -12.29
CA ARG A 691 -31.76 -16.08 -13.39
C ARG A 691 -30.79 -17.06 -14.05
N THR A 692 -30.37 -18.13 -13.37
CA THR A 692 -29.32 -19.05 -13.85
C THR A 692 -29.85 -20.33 -14.45
N GLY A 693 -31.16 -20.62 -14.37
CA GLY A 693 -31.79 -21.80 -14.92
C GLY A 693 -31.24 -23.14 -14.42
N LYS A 694 -30.48 -23.15 -13.33
CA LYS A 694 -29.92 -24.35 -12.71
C LYS A 694 -30.75 -24.72 -11.48
N SER A 695 -31.70 -25.60 -11.70
CA SER A 695 -32.31 -26.41 -10.63
C SER A 695 -31.31 -27.48 -10.20
N GLY A 696 -31.00 -27.55 -8.91
CA GLY A 696 -30.45 -28.72 -8.22
C GLY A 696 -28.96 -28.91 -8.34
#